data_a01a8f2a6ba8a1cbacc7e1f2320ff51b
#
_entry.id   a01a8f2a6ba8a1cbacc7e1f2320ff51b
#
_cell.length_a   1.000
_cell.length_b   1.000
_cell.length_c   1.000
_cell.angle_alpha   90.00
_cell.angle_beta   90.00
_cell.angle_gamma   90.00
#
_symmetry.space_group_name_H-M   'P 1'
#
loop_
_entity.id
_entity.type
_entity.pdbx_description
1 polymer ?
#
loop_
_entity_poly.entity_id
_entity_poly.type
_entity_poly.pdbx_seq_one_letter_code
_entity_poly.pdbx_strand_id
1 'polypeptide(L)'
;MIRIVLICCSILCCSYSFGQENTEIIIKKTNSKIILDGYVNDEEWKGNHTFLFHEFTPNWNQKDSLTTVQITFDDSFIYLGVDAKEPEPDKIINRNLLRDGWYGDDFIAFGIDPNQTKKNALVFSIYPSGGRYDMSISNDGIPLGDSTFNPSYDMIWEGKTQITEKGWSAEYRIPISNLRFVKKENQIKAGISVVRTQNHRNRSVRILPLPPQNIPNATETPSLYQPIVFDGLNPRKQLQITPYALGSVGSSYSFDSDEYRKQNDNNIEAGIDVRYGITPKLTLDISVNTDFAQVEIDDQIVNINNRVNIFLPEKRKFFQEQAGLFDFNAGVLSQLFYSRTIGINSGRLTPIIGGVRLTGQVRNADVGFLSLQTEGVNLGDEGSISSENFSVLRFRNKVLNDKSFVGFMATNRLRKDYFNTAIGFDGVFSLPKSLYFIPSVSTTVEKDTNDYDLAENSRVSLLLDKRKQDGLFYRAAYEFSGKQYNPGMGFLLREKHHNFYGSLNYGNYNSNKDEALFQYTRWTLMNSDLYYTTDFSKVITWYNRSFWTGRLFNGDSFTVFGQLQYENLEKPIRFTNTLEAPIGDYMFYYFGASYSPGNQRNIQFPIAIEYGTFYEGTNLKLEIKPTINFGKHFNIESSWKANHIVFDKQNTEEWIHVIQTKLNWAYNLHLSGSVIGQYNSVSDQFLTSARLRYNVKDGHDIYLVYNQDYNIDRQLTTPNLPEYNNQIFTIKYLYTFFK
;
A
#
# COMPACT_ATOMS: atom_id res chain seq x y z
N MET A 1 -24.89 19.04 -28.54
CA MET A 1 -24.03 18.14 -27.74
C MET A 1 -24.16 16.66 -28.09
N ILE A 2 -25.34 16.11 -28.31
CA ILE A 2 -25.55 14.67 -28.61
C ILE A 2 -24.96 14.22 -29.98
N ARG A 3 -24.87 15.08 -30.98
CA ARG A 3 -24.29 14.74 -32.31
C ARG A 3 -22.76 14.65 -32.33
N ILE A 4 -22.04 15.25 -31.39
CA ILE A 4 -20.57 15.18 -31.30
C ILE A 4 -20.15 13.86 -30.62
N VAL A 5 -20.96 13.31 -29.70
CA VAL A 5 -20.69 12.04 -29.05
C VAL A 5 -20.86 10.85 -30.01
N LEU A 6 -21.77 10.94 -30.96
CA LEU A 6 -22.00 9.86 -31.96
C LEU A 6 -20.93 9.81 -33.06
N ILE A 7 -20.26 10.91 -33.38
CA ILE A 7 -19.16 10.95 -34.36
C ILE A 7 -17.86 10.40 -33.76
N CYS A 8 -17.63 10.55 -32.46
CA CYS A 8 -16.49 9.93 -31.77
C CYS A 8 -16.59 8.41 -31.62
N CYS A 9 -17.80 7.85 -31.58
CA CYS A 9 -18.00 6.39 -31.52
C CYS A 9 -17.81 5.66 -32.85
N SER A 10 -17.92 6.33 -34.01
CA SER A 10 -17.81 5.70 -35.33
C SER A 10 -16.38 5.63 -35.89
N ILE A 11 -15.40 6.29 -35.30
CA ILE A 11 -13.98 6.27 -35.75
C ILE A 11 -13.17 5.16 -35.03
N LEU A 12 -13.74 4.46 -34.06
CA LEU A 12 -13.05 3.49 -33.18
C LEU A 12 -13.11 2.03 -33.63
N CYS A 13 -13.61 1.73 -34.82
CA CYS A 13 -13.85 0.33 -35.28
C CYS A 13 -12.87 -0.22 -36.29
N CYS A 14 -11.61 0.19 -36.35
CA CYS A 14 -10.60 -0.52 -37.15
C CYS A 14 -9.24 -0.53 -36.46
N SER A 15 -9.06 -1.43 -35.48
CA SER A 15 -7.73 -1.82 -35.04
C SER A 15 -7.53 -3.32 -35.35
N TYR A 16 -6.69 -3.59 -36.33
CA TYR A 16 -6.17 -4.94 -36.59
C TYR A 16 -5.35 -5.38 -35.36
N SER A 17 -5.88 -6.36 -34.65
CA SER A 17 -5.11 -7.12 -33.67
C SER A 17 -4.21 -8.09 -34.44
N PHE A 18 -2.89 -7.80 -34.47
CA PHE A 18 -1.92 -8.86 -34.74
C PHE A 18 -1.93 -9.77 -33.48
N GLY A 19 -2.65 -10.87 -33.56
CA GLY A 19 -2.58 -11.97 -32.61
C GLY A 19 -1.21 -12.63 -32.76
N GLN A 20 -0.32 -12.41 -31.77
CA GLN A 20 0.74 -13.39 -31.53
C GLN A 20 0.05 -14.69 -31.12
N GLU A 21 0.26 -15.77 -31.88
CA GLU A 21 -0.08 -17.13 -31.44
C GLU A 21 0.74 -17.42 -30.17
N ASN A 22 0.15 -17.12 -29.02
CA ASN A 22 0.68 -17.56 -27.75
C ASN A 22 0.42 -19.06 -27.64
N THR A 23 1.40 -19.89 -27.92
CA THR A 23 1.37 -21.30 -27.55
C THR A 23 1.15 -21.42 -26.06
N GLU A 24 0.00 -21.99 -25.68
CA GLU A 24 -0.34 -22.21 -24.26
C GLU A 24 0.67 -23.19 -23.65
N ILE A 25 1.35 -22.78 -22.59
CA ILE A 25 2.31 -23.62 -21.87
C ILE A 25 1.55 -24.53 -20.91
N ILE A 26 1.68 -25.82 -21.08
CA ILE A 26 0.99 -26.83 -20.28
C ILE A 26 1.88 -27.24 -19.09
N ILE A 27 1.39 -27.04 -17.89
CA ILE A 27 2.00 -27.51 -16.64
C ILE A 27 1.38 -28.84 -16.27
N LYS A 28 2.20 -29.88 -16.12
CA LYS A 28 1.78 -31.23 -15.78
C LYS A 28 1.86 -31.48 -14.28
N LYS A 29 0.99 -32.37 -13.82
CA LYS A 29 1.04 -32.90 -12.44
C LYS A 29 2.30 -33.73 -12.24
N THR A 30 2.98 -33.51 -11.09
CA THR A 30 4.12 -34.36 -10.74
C THR A 30 3.67 -35.76 -10.32
N ASN A 31 4.48 -36.76 -10.67
CA ASN A 31 4.32 -38.13 -10.20
C ASN A 31 5.22 -38.42 -9.00
N SER A 32 6.14 -37.53 -8.66
CA SER A 32 7.09 -37.65 -7.58
C SER A 32 6.69 -36.76 -6.40
N LYS A 33 7.02 -37.18 -5.19
CA LYS A 33 6.83 -36.34 -4.02
C LYS A 33 7.93 -35.29 -4.00
N ILE A 34 7.58 -34.00 -4.13
CA ILE A 34 8.52 -32.91 -3.96
C ILE A 34 8.90 -32.75 -2.49
N ILE A 35 10.19 -32.81 -2.19
CA ILE A 35 10.75 -32.58 -0.87
C ILE A 35 11.23 -31.15 -0.81
N LEU A 36 10.67 -30.36 0.10
CA LEU A 36 11.01 -28.95 0.23
C LEU A 36 12.31 -28.82 1.05
N ASP A 37 13.46 -28.88 0.40
CA ASP A 37 14.79 -28.78 1.03
C ASP A 37 15.62 -27.59 0.53
N GLY A 38 15.19 -26.97 -0.56
CA GLY A 38 15.83 -25.81 -1.20
C GLY A 38 16.71 -26.17 -2.39
N TYR A 39 16.83 -27.43 -2.77
CA TYR A 39 17.58 -27.88 -3.96
C TYR A 39 16.65 -28.18 -5.13
N VAL A 40 17.03 -27.80 -6.34
CA VAL A 40 16.21 -27.94 -7.56
C VAL A 40 16.82 -28.89 -8.61
N ASN A 41 17.91 -29.53 -8.28
CA ASN A 41 18.65 -30.45 -9.16
C ASN A 41 18.33 -31.92 -8.91
N ASP A 42 17.33 -32.23 -8.10
CA ASP A 42 16.91 -33.57 -7.75
C ASP A 42 16.06 -34.24 -8.82
N GLU A 43 15.98 -35.59 -8.75
CA GLU A 43 15.21 -36.41 -9.68
C GLU A 43 13.73 -35.99 -9.78
N GLU A 44 13.18 -35.45 -8.69
CA GLU A 44 11.79 -35.02 -8.56
C GLU A 44 11.42 -33.81 -9.44
N TRP A 45 12.41 -33.01 -9.85
CA TRP A 45 12.24 -31.88 -10.74
C TRP A 45 12.41 -32.25 -12.23
N LYS A 46 12.92 -33.44 -12.55
CA LYS A 46 13.14 -33.86 -13.94
C LYS A 46 11.85 -33.98 -14.72
N GLY A 47 11.90 -33.49 -15.96
CA GLY A 47 10.78 -33.58 -16.91
C GLY A 47 9.71 -32.50 -16.79
N ASN A 48 9.83 -31.58 -15.83
CA ASN A 48 8.96 -30.43 -15.74
C ASN A 48 9.31 -29.37 -16.80
N HIS A 49 8.33 -28.53 -17.17
CA HIS A 49 8.57 -27.43 -18.09
C HIS A 49 9.51 -26.41 -17.50
N THR A 50 10.59 -26.09 -18.22
CA THR A 50 11.61 -25.11 -17.81
C THR A 50 11.41 -23.81 -18.55
N PHE A 51 11.21 -22.73 -17.79
CA PHE A 51 11.10 -21.37 -18.31
C PHE A 51 12.48 -20.74 -18.42
N LEU A 52 12.71 -20.03 -19.52
CA LEU A 52 13.91 -19.23 -19.74
C LEU A 52 13.67 -17.79 -19.35
N PHE A 53 14.72 -17.12 -18.89
CA PHE A 53 14.68 -15.75 -18.48
C PHE A 53 15.27 -14.80 -19.52
N HIS A 54 14.80 -13.56 -19.47
CA HIS A 54 15.31 -12.46 -20.27
C HIS A 54 15.66 -11.31 -19.34
N GLU A 55 16.76 -10.63 -19.62
CA GLU A 55 17.15 -9.46 -18.85
C GLU A 55 16.15 -8.32 -19.09
N PHE A 56 15.77 -7.68 -18.00
CA PHE A 56 14.92 -6.51 -18.01
C PHE A 56 15.72 -5.23 -17.79
N THR A 57 16.63 -5.26 -16.84
CA THR A 57 17.54 -4.18 -16.52
C THR A 57 18.95 -4.76 -16.24
N PRO A 58 20.03 -4.11 -16.67
CA PRO A 58 20.06 -2.91 -17.51
C PRO A 58 19.86 -3.19 -19.01
N ASN A 59 20.16 -4.40 -19.51
CA ASN A 59 20.21 -4.72 -20.93
C ASN A 59 18.94 -5.46 -21.36
N TRP A 60 17.94 -4.70 -21.75
CA TRP A 60 16.66 -5.28 -22.13
C TRP A 60 16.74 -6.37 -23.18
N ASN A 61 15.97 -7.45 -22.94
CA ASN A 61 15.74 -8.61 -23.85
C ASN A 61 16.95 -9.49 -24.12
N GLN A 62 18.09 -9.33 -23.44
CA GLN A 62 19.14 -10.33 -23.50
C GLN A 62 18.67 -11.62 -22.82
N LYS A 63 18.96 -12.77 -23.44
CA LYS A 63 18.68 -14.08 -22.83
C LYS A 63 19.55 -14.23 -21.58
N ASP A 64 18.92 -14.62 -20.48
CA ASP A 64 19.63 -14.99 -19.26
C ASP A 64 19.86 -16.51 -19.24
N SER A 65 21.11 -16.94 -19.09
CA SER A 65 21.49 -18.34 -18.95
C SER A 65 21.76 -18.76 -17.51
N LEU A 66 21.65 -17.80 -16.57
CA LEU A 66 21.98 -18.00 -15.17
C LEU A 66 20.77 -18.40 -14.31
N THR A 67 19.57 -18.20 -14.84
CA THR A 67 18.33 -18.46 -14.08
C THR A 67 17.43 -19.41 -14.86
N THR A 68 16.97 -20.43 -14.17
CA THR A 68 15.92 -21.34 -14.69
C THR A 68 14.84 -21.52 -13.65
N VAL A 69 13.59 -21.69 -14.08
CA VAL A 69 12.46 -22.00 -13.21
C VAL A 69 11.67 -23.17 -13.77
N GLN A 70 11.26 -24.05 -12.89
CA GLN A 70 10.37 -25.17 -13.18
C GLN A 70 9.12 -25.05 -12.32
N ILE A 71 7.96 -25.40 -12.89
CA ILE A 71 6.67 -25.36 -12.20
C ILE A 71 5.98 -26.71 -12.36
N THR A 72 5.44 -27.23 -11.26
CA THR A 72 4.63 -28.45 -11.23
C THR A 72 3.58 -28.34 -10.10
N PHE A 73 2.74 -29.33 -9.94
CA PHE A 73 1.74 -29.39 -8.87
C PHE A 73 1.38 -30.84 -8.52
N ASP A 74 0.84 -31.03 -7.33
CA ASP A 74 0.18 -32.25 -6.90
C ASP A 74 -1.31 -31.99 -6.58
N ASP A 75 -1.96 -32.85 -5.80
CA ASP A 75 -3.36 -32.67 -5.43
C ASP A 75 -3.59 -31.56 -4.39
N SER A 76 -2.54 -31.02 -3.76
CA SER A 76 -2.62 -30.10 -2.64
C SER A 76 -1.88 -28.79 -2.85
N PHE A 77 -0.79 -28.83 -3.59
CA PHE A 77 0.15 -27.73 -3.71
C PHE A 77 0.58 -27.46 -5.16
N ILE A 78 0.90 -26.22 -5.42
CA ILE A 78 1.73 -25.81 -6.56
C ILE A 78 3.16 -25.66 -6.04
N TYR A 79 4.11 -26.16 -6.83
CA TYR A 79 5.54 -26.09 -6.54
C TYR A 79 6.23 -25.27 -7.61
N LEU A 80 7.16 -24.44 -7.18
CA LEU A 80 8.05 -23.69 -8.02
C LEU A 80 9.49 -23.98 -7.57
N GLY A 81 10.33 -24.44 -8.48
CA GLY A 81 11.77 -24.63 -8.24
C GLY A 81 12.57 -23.66 -9.09
N VAL A 82 13.48 -22.90 -8.50
CA VAL A 82 14.32 -21.91 -9.18
C VAL A 82 15.78 -22.19 -8.90
N ASP A 83 16.56 -22.39 -9.94
CA ASP A 83 18.03 -22.41 -9.91
C ASP A 83 18.54 -21.05 -10.37
N ALA A 84 19.20 -20.34 -9.48
CA ALA A 84 19.68 -18.98 -9.65
C ALA A 84 21.20 -18.92 -9.56
N LYS A 85 21.90 -19.32 -10.65
CA LYS A 85 23.35 -19.27 -10.71
C LYS A 85 23.86 -17.85 -10.55
N GLU A 86 25.00 -17.70 -9.87
CA GLU A 86 25.65 -16.43 -9.62
C GLU A 86 27.17 -16.57 -9.85
N PRO A 87 27.73 -15.87 -10.85
CA PRO A 87 29.16 -15.90 -11.10
C PRO A 87 30.03 -15.40 -9.93
N GLU A 88 29.43 -14.57 -9.04
CA GLU A 88 30.09 -14.01 -7.86
C GLU A 88 29.25 -14.33 -6.60
N PRO A 89 29.24 -15.59 -6.12
CA PRO A 89 28.35 -16.01 -5.02
C PRO A 89 28.56 -15.23 -3.73
N ASP A 90 29.79 -14.78 -3.48
CA ASP A 90 30.11 -13.96 -2.29
C ASP A 90 29.45 -12.57 -2.30
N LYS A 91 28.95 -12.12 -3.46
CA LYS A 91 28.25 -10.85 -3.60
C LYS A 91 26.74 -10.97 -3.49
N ILE A 92 26.18 -12.16 -3.28
CA ILE A 92 24.75 -12.36 -3.04
C ILE A 92 24.35 -11.53 -1.83
N ILE A 93 23.36 -10.63 -2.04
CA ILE A 93 22.85 -9.79 -0.96
C ILE A 93 21.80 -10.58 -0.18
N ASN A 94 22.12 -10.84 1.09
CA ASN A 94 21.38 -11.72 1.97
C ASN A 94 21.30 -11.10 3.39
N ARG A 95 20.35 -10.16 3.59
CA ARG A 95 20.26 -9.33 4.81
C ARG A 95 18.97 -9.49 5.57
N ASN A 96 18.02 -10.29 5.09
CA ASN A 96 16.66 -10.32 5.63
C ASN A 96 16.20 -11.72 6.03
N LEU A 97 15.95 -11.90 7.33
CA LEU A 97 15.26 -13.06 7.89
C LEU A 97 13.80 -12.74 8.29
N LEU A 98 13.43 -11.46 8.29
CA LEU A 98 12.09 -11.03 8.72
C LEU A 98 11.06 -11.39 7.67
N ARG A 99 9.89 -11.86 8.11
CA ARG A 99 8.70 -11.93 7.29
C ARG A 99 8.29 -10.51 6.90
N ASP A 100 8.02 -10.30 5.61
CA ASP A 100 7.56 -9.02 5.03
C ASP A 100 8.55 -7.84 5.16
N GLY A 101 9.82 -8.11 5.52
CA GLY A 101 10.89 -7.11 5.48
C GLY A 101 11.40 -6.87 4.06
N TRP A 102 11.77 -5.63 3.74
CA TRP A 102 12.34 -5.24 2.44
C TRP A 102 13.58 -4.37 2.64
N TYR A 103 14.78 -4.96 2.48
CA TYR A 103 16.06 -4.32 2.78
C TYR A 103 17.03 -4.26 1.60
N GLY A 104 16.50 -4.43 0.38
CA GLY A 104 17.33 -4.42 -0.83
C GLY A 104 18.13 -5.70 -1.04
N ASP A 105 17.62 -6.83 -0.56
CA ASP A 105 18.19 -8.16 -0.81
C ASP A 105 18.02 -8.59 -2.26
N ASP A 106 18.84 -9.55 -2.70
CA ASP A 106 18.51 -10.35 -3.86
C ASP A 106 17.22 -11.13 -3.59
N PHE A 107 16.39 -11.33 -4.60
CA PHE A 107 15.14 -12.07 -4.43
C PHE A 107 14.65 -12.72 -5.71
N ILE A 108 13.78 -13.71 -5.54
CA ILE A 108 12.94 -14.26 -6.59
C ILE A 108 11.50 -13.98 -6.20
N ALA A 109 10.74 -13.39 -7.14
CA ALA A 109 9.31 -13.13 -6.98
C ALA A 109 8.52 -13.96 -8.00
N PHE A 110 7.52 -14.70 -7.51
CA PHE A 110 6.55 -15.43 -8.29
C PHE A 110 5.19 -14.75 -8.18
N GLY A 111 4.71 -14.20 -9.29
CA GLY A 111 3.36 -13.65 -9.41
C GLY A 111 2.41 -14.63 -10.09
N ILE A 112 1.20 -14.78 -9.58
CA ILE A 112 0.16 -15.61 -10.18
C ILE A 112 -1.19 -14.89 -10.20
N ASP A 113 -1.82 -14.85 -11.37
CA ASP A 113 -3.24 -14.55 -11.56
C ASP A 113 -3.97 -15.89 -11.78
N PRO A 114 -4.60 -16.45 -10.74
CA PRO A 114 -5.11 -17.82 -10.78
C PRO A 114 -6.22 -18.07 -11.80
N ASN A 115 -6.85 -17.02 -12.28
CA ASN A 115 -8.04 -17.13 -13.15
C ASN A 115 -7.92 -16.32 -14.45
N GLN A 116 -6.71 -15.85 -14.77
CA GLN A 116 -6.46 -14.96 -15.91
C GLN A 116 -7.42 -13.75 -15.93
N THR A 117 -7.65 -13.17 -14.77
CA THR A 117 -8.51 -11.98 -14.64
C THR A 117 -7.89 -10.77 -15.32
N LYS A 118 -6.54 -10.76 -15.44
CA LYS A 118 -5.73 -9.65 -15.93
C LYS A 118 -5.90 -8.37 -15.10
N LYS A 119 -6.38 -8.53 -13.87
CA LYS A 119 -6.66 -7.44 -12.92
C LYS A 119 -5.98 -7.66 -11.58
N ASN A 120 -6.05 -8.90 -11.07
CA ASN A 120 -5.61 -9.23 -9.73
C ASN A 120 -4.58 -10.34 -9.76
N ALA A 121 -3.58 -10.24 -8.90
CA ALA A 121 -2.57 -11.28 -8.73
C ALA A 121 -2.11 -11.38 -7.28
N LEU A 122 -1.50 -12.50 -6.97
CA LEU A 122 -0.79 -12.76 -5.72
C LEU A 122 0.70 -12.88 -6.06
N VAL A 123 1.55 -12.28 -5.25
CA VAL A 123 2.99 -12.30 -5.42
C VAL A 123 3.64 -12.91 -4.20
N PHE A 124 4.54 -13.86 -4.42
CA PHE A 124 5.31 -14.57 -3.42
C PHE A 124 6.79 -14.33 -3.69
N SER A 125 7.48 -13.71 -2.78
CA SER A 125 8.91 -13.44 -2.91
C SER A 125 9.71 -14.17 -1.84
N ILE A 126 10.86 -14.70 -2.20
CA ILE A 126 11.80 -15.36 -1.29
C ILE A 126 13.19 -14.77 -1.45
N TYR A 127 13.88 -14.60 -0.34
CA TYR A 127 15.25 -14.11 -0.25
C TYR A 127 16.23 -15.27 -0.10
N PRO A 128 17.52 -15.14 -0.44
CA PRO A 128 18.50 -16.19 -0.25
C PRO A 128 18.62 -16.68 1.21
N SER A 129 18.23 -15.84 2.18
CA SER A 129 18.15 -16.19 3.62
C SER A 129 17.02 -17.16 3.98
N GLY A 130 16.06 -17.38 3.08
CA GLY A 130 14.79 -18.03 3.37
C GLY A 130 13.70 -17.09 3.91
N GLY A 131 14.01 -15.81 4.13
CA GLY A 131 13.02 -14.79 4.43
C GLY A 131 11.98 -14.68 3.30
N ARG A 132 10.73 -14.37 3.64
CA ARG A 132 9.61 -14.38 2.69
C ARG A 132 8.84 -13.07 2.75
N TYR A 133 8.29 -12.68 1.60
CA TYR A 133 7.42 -11.53 1.44
C TYR A 133 6.29 -11.90 0.49
N ASP A 134 5.08 -11.51 0.81
CA ASP A 134 3.92 -11.68 -0.05
C ASP A 134 3.09 -10.39 -0.14
N MET A 135 2.39 -10.24 -1.24
CA MET A 135 1.47 -9.13 -1.46
C MET A 135 0.36 -9.53 -2.41
N SER A 136 -0.76 -8.82 -2.34
CA SER A 136 -1.79 -8.87 -3.39
C SER A 136 -1.74 -7.63 -4.27
N ILE A 137 -2.06 -7.83 -5.56
CA ILE A 137 -2.17 -6.77 -6.56
C ILE A 137 -3.59 -6.70 -7.04
N SER A 138 -4.11 -5.49 -7.16
CA SER A 138 -5.45 -5.21 -7.65
C SER A 138 -5.43 -4.24 -8.82
N ASN A 139 -6.50 -4.24 -9.62
CA ASN A 139 -6.77 -3.25 -10.66
C ASN A 139 -5.67 -3.14 -11.73
N ASP A 140 -4.98 -4.25 -12.07
CA ASP A 140 -3.85 -4.28 -13.03
C ASP A 140 -2.71 -3.31 -12.64
N GLY A 141 -2.51 -3.10 -11.33
CA GLY A 141 -1.53 -2.13 -10.83
C GLY A 141 -1.90 -0.66 -11.10
N ILE A 142 -3.16 -0.37 -11.44
CA ILE A 142 -3.65 1.01 -11.58
C ILE A 142 -3.96 1.54 -10.19
N PRO A 143 -3.30 2.61 -9.72
CA PRO A 143 -3.50 3.14 -8.38
C PRO A 143 -4.87 3.85 -8.28
N LEU A 144 -5.90 3.11 -7.92
CA LEU A 144 -7.25 3.61 -7.64
C LEU A 144 -7.45 3.93 -6.15
N GLY A 145 -6.63 3.35 -5.30
CA GLY A 145 -6.61 3.51 -3.86
C GLY A 145 -5.34 2.90 -3.28
N ASP A 146 -5.26 2.91 -1.96
CA ASP A 146 -4.09 2.41 -1.21
C ASP A 146 -3.92 0.90 -1.30
N SER A 147 -5.00 0.17 -1.62
CA SER A 147 -5.02 -1.29 -1.69
C SER A 147 -4.58 -1.86 -3.04
N THR A 148 -4.17 -1.03 -3.99
CA THR A 148 -3.72 -1.52 -5.31
C THR A 148 -2.52 -2.46 -5.19
N PHE A 149 -1.53 -2.09 -4.37
CA PHE A 149 -0.40 -2.92 -3.95
C PHE A 149 -0.50 -3.10 -2.45
N ASN A 150 -0.91 -4.29 -2.02
CA ASN A 150 -1.16 -4.55 -0.61
C ASN A 150 -0.12 -5.50 -0.01
N PRO A 151 0.96 -4.99 0.62
CA PRO A 151 2.00 -5.78 1.26
C PRO A 151 1.56 -6.38 2.61
N SER A 152 0.45 -5.89 3.16
CA SER A 152 -0.11 -6.43 4.42
C SER A 152 -1.00 -7.65 4.20
N TYR A 153 -1.18 -8.07 2.94
CA TYR A 153 -1.86 -9.32 2.60
C TYR A 153 -0.96 -10.50 2.93
N ASP A 154 -1.36 -11.32 3.87
CA ASP A 154 -0.54 -12.40 4.44
C ASP A 154 -1.13 -13.77 4.08
N MET A 155 -0.35 -14.58 3.36
CA MET A 155 -0.73 -15.93 2.95
C MET A 155 0.08 -17.01 3.66
N ILE A 156 -0.55 -18.16 3.85
CA ILE A 156 0.14 -19.36 4.34
C ILE A 156 0.75 -20.09 3.14
N TRP A 157 2.08 -20.07 3.05
CA TRP A 157 2.86 -20.79 2.05
C TRP A 157 4.25 -21.08 2.61
N GLU A 158 4.93 -22.05 2.02
CA GLU A 158 6.26 -22.44 2.46
C GLU A 158 7.30 -22.20 1.36
N GLY A 159 8.51 -21.85 1.77
CA GLY A 159 9.65 -21.72 0.89
C GLY A 159 10.93 -22.14 1.58
N LYS A 160 11.84 -22.71 0.80
CA LYS A 160 13.20 -23.10 1.25
C LYS A 160 14.22 -22.60 0.23
N THR A 161 15.40 -22.26 0.73
CA THR A 161 16.52 -21.77 -0.09
C THR A 161 17.81 -22.43 0.35
N GLN A 162 18.73 -22.58 -0.61
CA GLN A 162 20.09 -23.00 -0.38
C GLN A 162 21.05 -22.08 -1.13
N ILE A 163 22.08 -21.60 -0.45
CA ILE A 163 23.21 -20.90 -1.06
C ILE A 163 24.33 -21.91 -1.30
N THR A 164 24.86 -21.95 -2.53
CA THR A 164 25.88 -22.87 -2.98
C THR A 164 27.06 -22.10 -3.57
N GLU A 165 28.15 -22.80 -3.88
CA GLU A 165 29.31 -22.22 -4.59
C GLU A 165 28.98 -21.71 -6.01
N LYS A 166 27.84 -22.11 -6.58
CA LYS A 166 27.40 -21.73 -7.94
C LYS A 166 26.31 -20.64 -7.95
N GLY A 167 25.85 -20.19 -6.77
CA GLY A 167 24.75 -19.26 -6.63
C GLY A 167 23.78 -19.70 -5.52
N TRP A 168 22.51 -19.67 -5.77
CA TRP A 168 21.48 -20.13 -4.83
C TRP A 168 20.28 -20.74 -5.54
N SER A 169 19.52 -21.52 -4.83
CA SER A 169 18.27 -22.12 -5.30
C SER A 169 17.13 -21.86 -4.34
N ALA A 170 15.92 -21.92 -4.84
CA ALA A 170 14.72 -21.71 -4.07
C ALA A 170 13.61 -22.67 -4.48
N GLU A 171 12.89 -23.17 -3.52
CA GLU A 171 11.68 -23.95 -3.72
C GLU A 171 10.49 -23.29 -3.00
N TYR A 172 9.35 -23.27 -3.67
CA TYR A 172 8.07 -22.78 -3.15
C TYR A 172 7.08 -23.93 -3.07
N ARG A 173 6.26 -23.93 -2.03
CA ARG A 173 5.12 -24.81 -1.85
C ARG A 173 3.90 -23.99 -1.47
N ILE A 174 2.97 -23.81 -2.42
CA ILE A 174 1.81 -22.92 -2.31
C ILE A 174 0.54 -23.77 -2.31
N PRO A 175 -0.29 -23.72 -1.25
CA PRO A 175 -1.55 -24.48 -1.20
C PRO A 175 -2.52 -24.05 -2.31
N ILE A 176 -3.05 -25.04 -3.06
CA ILE A 176 -4.03 -24.82 -4.13
C ILE A 176 -5.30 -24.14 -3.60
N SER A 177 -5.71 -24.44 -2.36
CA SER A 177 -6.88 -23.80 -1.73
C SER A 177 -6.77 -22.29 -1.56
N ASN A 178 -5.54 -21.76 -1.44
CA ASN A 178 -5.31 -20.30 -1.36
C ASN A 178 -5.51 -19.58 -2.69
N LEU A 179 -5.33 -20.28 -3.82
CA LEU A 179 -5.29 -19.67 -5.14
C LEU A 179 -6.66 -19.56 -5.82
N ARG A 180 -7.68 -20.23 -5.27
CA ARG A 180 -9.09 -20.13 -5.72
C ARG A 180 -9.28 -20.31 -7.22
N PHE A 181 -8.67 -21.34 -7.79
CA PHE A 181 -8.76 -21.65 -9.20
C PHE A 181 -10.18 -21.96 -9.66
N VAL A 182 -10.49 -21.55 -10.88
CA VAL A 182 -11.74 -21.89 -11.56
C VAL A 182 -11.46 -22.84 -12.72
N LYS A 183 -12.08 -24.01 -12.67
CA LYS A 183 -12.00 -25.00 -13.75
C LYS A 183 -12.99 -24.64 -14.86
N LYS A 184 -12.49 -24.50 -16.10
CA LYS A 184 -13.29 -24.32 -17.31
C LYS A 184 -12.92 -25.40 -18.31
N GLU A 185 -13.90 -26.05 -18.92
CA GLU A 185 -13.66 -27.09 -19.95
C GLU A 185 -12.62 -28.13 -19.53
N ASN A 186 -12.67 -28.54 -18.27
CA ASN A 186 -11.74 -29.48 -17.64
C ASN A 186 -10.29 -28.99 -17.46
N GLN A 187 -9.98 -27.72 -17.72
CA GLN A 187 -8.67 -27.10 -17.59
C GLN A 187 -8.71 -25.92 -16.62
N ILE A 188 -7.56 -25.61 -16.03
CA ILE A 188 -7.35 -24.39 -15.25
C ILE A 188 -6.34 -23.51 -15.97
N LYS A 189 -6.80 -22.33 -16.40
CA LYS A 189 -5.96 -21.32 -17.03
C LYS A 189 -5.56 -20.27 -16.00
N ALA A 190 -4.26 -20.00 -15.92
CA ALA A 190 -3.69 -18.99 -15.05
C ALA A 190 -2.70 -18.10 -15.81
N GLY A 191 -2.38 -16.94 -15.25
CA GLY A 191 -1.27 -16.11 -15.68
C GLY A 191 -0.15 -16.17 -14.67
N ILE A 192 1.11 -16.21 -15.10
CA ILE A 192 2.27 -16.18 -14.19
C ILE A 192 3.31 -15.15 -14.61
N SER A 193 4.05 -14.66 -13.61
CA SER A 193 5.27 -13.88 -13.80
C SER A 193 6.32 -14.37 -12.81
N VAL A 194 7.56 -14.53 -13.26
CA VAL A 194 8.70 -14.79 -12.35
C VAL A 194 9.79 -13.78 -12.64
N VAL A 195 10.28 -13.16 -11.57
CA VAL A 195 11.35 -12.17 -11.62
C VAL A 195 12.43 -12.58 -10.65
N ARG A 196 13.69 -12.54 -11.08
CA ARG A 196 14.85 -12.56 -10.21
C ARG A 196 15.50 -11.17 -10.21
N THR A 197 15.81 -10.64 -9.04
CA THR A 197 16.56 -9.41 -8.87
C THR A 197 17.91 -9.70 -8.22
N GLN A 198 18.99 -9.18 -8.83
CA GLN A 198 20.37 -9.22 -8.36
C GLN A 198 20.78 -7.78 -8.02
N ASN A 199 20.54 -7.38 -6.76
CA ASN A 199 20.73 -5.98 -6.36
C ASN A 199 22.19 -5.53 -6.40
N HIS A 200 23.16 -6.44 -6.14
CA HIS A 200 24.59 -6.10 -6.25
C HIS A 200 25.02 -5.65 -7.65
N ARG A 201 24.27 -6.05 -8.70
CA ARG A 201 24.48 -5.66 -10.10
C ARG A 201 23.44 -4.66 -10.60
N ASN A 202 22.49 -4.25 -9.77
CA ASN A 202 21.28 -3.52 -10.20
C ASN A 202 20.61 -4.17 -11.44
N ARG A 203 20.53 -5.51 -11.41
CA ARG A 203 20.05 -6.35 -12.53
C ARG A 203 18.78 -7.08 -12.16
N SER A 204 17.81 -7.09 -13.08
CA SER A 204 16.61 -7.91 -12.99
C SER A 204 16.41 -8.72 -14.26
N VAL A 205 16.00 -9.97 -14.09
CA VAL A 205 15.60 -10.87 -15.17
C VAL A 205 14.22 -11.43 -14.94
N ARG A 206 13.49 -11.75 -16.01
CA ARG A 206 12.11 -12.23 -15.96
C ARG A 206 11.82 -13.24 -17.07
N ILE A 207 10.77 -14.07 -16.88
CA ILE A 207 10.36 -15.07 -17.87
C ILE A 207 9.77 -14.46 -19.16
N LEU A 208 9.34 -13.20 -19.14
CA LEU A 208 8.79 -12.50 -20.30
C LEU A 208 9.72 -11.38 -20.76
N PRO A 209 10.05 -11.28 -22.05
CA PRO A 209 10.85 -10.20 -22.61
C PRO A 209 10.01 -8.93 -22.79
N LEU A 210 9.64 -8.27 -21.70
CA LEU A 210 8.87 -7.04 -21.72
C LEU A 210 9.79 -5.82 -21.70
N PRO A 211 9.58 -4.83 -22.56
CA PRO A 211 10.40 -3.62 -22.58
C PRO A 211 10.20 -2.78 -21.31
N PRO A 212 11.30 -2.27 -20.70
CA PRO A 212 11.24 -1.46 -19.48
C PRO A 212 10.49 -0.15 -19.65
N GLN A 213 10.38 0.33 -20.87
CA GLN A 213 9.75 1.60 -21.24
C GLN A 213 8.23 1.63 -20.98
N ASN A 214 7.60 0.47 -20.97
CA ASN A 214 6.14 0.40 -20.88
C ASN A 214 5.65 0.30 -19.43
N ILE A 215 6.41 -0.31 -18.53
CA ILE A 215 5.94 -0.60 -17.17
C ILE A 215 7.13 -0.78 -16.21
N PRO A 216 7.12 -0.13 -15.03
CA PRO A 216 8.18 -0.24 -14.04
C PRO A 216 8.39 -1.68 -13.54
N ASN A 217 7.30 -2.44 -13.35
CA ASN A 217 7.32 -3.77 -12.76
C ASN A 217 6.33 -4.72 -13.43
N ALA A 218 6.80 -5.74 -14.12
CA ALA A 218 5.92 -6.73 -14.74
C ALA A 218 5.25 -7.66 -13.72
N THR A 219 5.86 -7.88 -12.54
CA THR A 219 5.19 -8.59 -11.43
C THR A 219 3.98 -7.85 -10.91
N GLU A 220 3.94 -6.53 -11.07
CA GLU A 220 2.87 -5.67 -10.59
C GLU A 220 1.77 -5.40 -11.62
N THR A 221 1.84 -6.05 -12.80
CA THR A 221 0.88 -5.83 -13.88
C THR A 221 0.33 -7.16 -14.39
N PRO A 222 -0.72 -7.70 -13.77
CA PRO A 222 -1.30 -9.01 -14.09
C PRO A 222 -1.68 -9.22 -15.54
N SER A 223 -2.06 -8.17 -16.27
CA SER A 223 -2.39 -8.26 -17.69
C SER A 223 -1.22 -8.64 -18.60
N LEU A 224 0.00 -8.59 -18.08
CA LEU A 224 1.23 -8.95 -18.79
C LEU A 224 1.78 -10.32 -18.40
N TYR A 225 1.08 -11.05 -17.53
CA TYR A 225 1.51 -12.36 -17.09
C TYR A 225 1.46 -13.38 -18.23
N GLN A 226 2.42 -14.31 -18.25
CA GLN A 226 2.49 -15.42 -19.19
C GLN A 226 1.30 -16.36 -18.96
N PRO A 227 0.46 -16.61 -19.98
CA PRO A 227 -0.60 -17.61 -19.88
C PRO A 227 -0.04 -19.02 -19.74
N ILE A 228 -0.60 -19.79 -18.80
CA ILE A 228 -0.32 -21.21 -18.61
C ILE A 228 -1.60 -21.98 -18.39
N VAL A 229 -1.53 -23.30 -18.61
CA VAL A 229 -2.63 -24.24 -18.38
C VAL A 229 -2.15 -25.33 -17.41
N PHE A 230 -2.84 -25.51 -16.31
CA PHE A 230 -2.63 -26.65 -15.42
C PHE A 230 -3.50 -27.82 -15.90
N ASP A 231 -2.85 -28.90 -16.36
CA ASP A 231 -3.53 -30.09 -16.86
C ASP A 231 -3.83 -31.06 -15.71
N GLY A 232 -5.12 -31.30 -15.45
CA GLY A 232 -5.58 -32.23 -14.40
C GLY A 232 -5.59 -31.66 -12.99
N LEU A 233 -5.32 -30.34 -12.79
CA LEU A 233 -5.44 -29.69 -11.49
C LEU A 233 -6.91 -29.56 -11.10
N ASN A 234 -7.23 -29.88 -9.81
CA ASN A 234 -8.56 -29.73 -9.25
C ASN A 234 -8.59 -28.60 -8.21
N PRO A 235 -9.53 -27.63 -8.34
CA PRO A 235 -9.70 -26.58 -7.34
C PRO A 235 -10.06 -27.17 -5.98
N ARG A 236 -9.56 -26.53 -4.91
CA ARG A 236 -9.94 -26.84 -3.52
C ARG A 236 -10.68 -25.68 -2.90
N LYS A 237 -11.66 -25.98 -2.05
CA LYS A 237 -12.34 -24.96 -1.25
C LYS A 237 -11.43 -24.57 -0.08
N GLN A 238 -11.37 -23.29 0.18
CA GLN A 238 -10.65 -22.75 1.32
C GLN A 238 -11.54 -22.77 2.56
N LEU A 239 -11.03 -23.33 3.66
CA LEU A 239 -11.55 -23.12 5.00
C LEU A 239 -10.39 -22.74 5.91
N GLN A 240 -10.46 -21.55 6.47
CA GLN A 240 -9.50 -21.05 7.43
C GLN A 240 -10.26 -20.61 8.68
N ILE A 241 -9.84 -21.06 9.85
CA ILE A 241 -10.40 -20.69 11.15
C ILE A 241 -9.25 -20.21 12.01
N THR A 242 -9.32 -18.94 12.46
CA THR A 242 -8.25 -18.29 13.20
C THR A 242 -8.78 -17.77 14.54
N PRO A 243 -8.84 -18.62 15.59
CA PRO A 243 -9.04 -18.12 16.94
C PRO A 243 -7.82 -17.33 17.41
N TYR A 244 -8.06 -16.34 18.25
CA TYR A 244 -7.03 -15.62 18.96
C TYR A 244 -7.41 -15.39 20.43
N ALA A 245 -6.40 -15.17 21.25
CA ALA A 245 -6.53 -14.71 22.63
C ALA A 245 -5.51 -13.61 22.88
N LEU A 246 -5.91 -12.59 23.63
CA LEU A 246 -5.09 -11.45 23.98
C LEU A 246 -5.28 -11.14 25.46
N GLY A 247 -4.18 -10.86 26.16
CA GLY A 247 -4.19 -10.30 27.50
C GLY A 247 -3.33 -9.05 27.54
N SER A 248 -3.84 -7.98 28.11
CA SER A 248 -3.07 -6.74 28.30
C SER A 248 -3.16 -6.25 29.73
N VAL A 249 -2.05 -5.66 30.20
CA VAL A 249 -1.93 -4.99 31.48
C VAL A 249 -1.29 -3.64 31.25
N GLY A 250 -1.93 -2.58 31.72
CA GLY A 250 -1.43 -1.24 31.50
C GLY A 250 -2.07 -0.21 32.36
N SER A 251 -1.72 1.03 32.06
CA SER A 251 -2.34 2.22 32.66
C SER A 251 -2.26 3.40 31.71
N SER A 252 -3.29 4.23 31.74
CA SER A 252 -3.37 5.48 31.03
C SER A 252 -3.74 6.63 31.96
N TYR A 253 -3.55 7.84 31.49
CA TYR A 253 -4.04 9.04 32.19
C TYR A 253 -5.09 9.72 31.30
N SER A 254 -6.24 10.01 31.87
CA SER A 254 -7.27 10.86 31.30
C SER A 254 -7.30 12.20 32.01
N PHE A 255 -7.54 13.30 31.25
CA PHE A 255 -7.76 14.63 31.84
C PHE A 255 -9.23 14.71 32.27
N ASP A 256 -9.47 14.92 33.56
CA ASP A 256 -10.81 14.99 34.12
C ASP A 256 -10.82 16.04 35.25
N SER A 257 -11.79 16.97 35.19
CA SER A 257 -12.03 17.97 36.25
C SER A 257 -10.75 18.73 36.68
N ASP A 258 -9.98 19.23 35.69
CA ASP A 258 -8.74 20.01 35.87
C ASP A 258 -7.53 19.21 36.42
N GLU A 259 -7.57 17.88 36.41
CA GLU A 259 -6.43 17.04 36.80
C GLU A 259 -6.27 15.80 35.90
N TYR A 260 -5.05 15.25 35.86
CA TYR A 260 -4.79 13.97 35.18
C TYR A 260 -5.00 12.82 36.17
N ARG A 261 -5.96 11.93 35.83
CA ARG A 261 -6.28 10.74 36.65
C ARG A 261 -5.75 9.49 36.02
N LYS A 262 -5.04 8.70 36.80
CA LYS A 262 -4.56 7.38 36.37
C LYS A 262 -5.69 6.38 36.34
N GLN A 263 -5.80 5.65 35.21
CA GLN A 263 -6.71 4.52 35.01
C GLN A 263 -5.89 3.27 34.76
N ASN A 264 -6.39 2.11 35.20
CA ASN A 264 -5.80 0.82 34.91
C ASN A 264 -6.48 0.23 33.68
N ASP A 265 -5.69 -0.13 32.68
CA ASP A 265 -6.15 -0.66 31.39
C ASP A 265 -5.79 -2.15 31.29
N ASN A 266 -6.41 -2.96 32.14
CA ASN A 266 -6.25 -4.41 32.11
C ASN A 266 -7.37 -5.02 31.27
N ASN A 267 -7.01 -5.81 30.28
CA ASN A 267 -8.00 -6.41 29.39
C ASN A 267 -7.66 -7.87 29.04
N ILE A 268 -8.68 -8.69 28.87
CA ILE A 268 -8.56 -10.06 28.33
C ILE A 268 -9.62 -10.19 27.25
N GLU A 269 -9.18 -10.49 26.07
CA GLU A 269 -10.02 -10.63 24.88
C GLU A 269 -9.76 -11.97 24.21
N ALA A 270 -10.80 -12.51 23.60
CA ALA A 270 -10.71 -13.64 22.69
C ALA A 270 -11.69 -13.46 21.54
N GLY A 271 -11.29 -13.86 20.37
CA GLY A 271 -12.12 -13.76 19.18
C GLY A 271 -11.80 -14.84 18.17
N ILE A 272 -12.53 -14.83 17.09
CA ILE A 272 -12.40 -15.82 16.02
C ILE A 272 -12.70 -15.21 14.67
N ASP A 273 -11.81 -15.46 13.72
CA ASP A 273 -12.02 -15.17 12.31
C ASP A 273 -12.23 -16.48 11.54
N VAL A 274 -13.26 -16.50 10.70
CA VAL A 274 -13.57 -17.66 9.84
C VAL A 274 -13.60 -17.18 8.39
N ARG A 275 -12.80 -17.81 7.54
CA ARG A 275 -12.82 -17.61 6.11
C ARG A 275 -13.28 -18.87 5.41
N TYR A 276 -14.32 -18.75 4.60
CA TYR A 276 -14.90 -19.87 3.87
C TYR A 276 -15.09 -19.54 2.39
N GLY A 277 -14.48 -20.33 1.51
CA GLY A 277 -14.74 -20.29 0.07
C GLY A 277 -16.11 -20.90 -0.26
N ILE A 278 -17.15 -20.09 -0.39
CA ILE A 278 -18.49 -20.54 -0.83
C ILE A 278 -18.40 -21.20 -2.19
N THR A 279 -17.71 -20.50 -3.10
CA THR A 279 -17.31 -21.02 -4.42
C THR A 279 -15.83 -20.71 -4.65
N PRO A 280 -15.18 -21.25 -5.68
CA PRO A 280 -13.82 -20.87 -6.01
C PRO A 280 -13.61 -19.35 -6.24
N LYS A 281 -14.68 -18.62 -6.56
CA LYS A 281 -14.64 -17.19 -6.82
C LYS A 281 -15.25 -16.31 -5.73
N LEU A 282 -15.94 -16.87 -4.75
CA LEU A 282 -16.68 -16.12 -3.75
C LEU A 282 -16.30 -16.57 -2.34
N THR A 283 -15.83 -15.65 -1.54
CA THR A 283 -15.37 -15.89 -0.17
C THR A 283 -16.24 -15.15 0.83
N LEU A 284 -16.59 -15.83 1.90
CA LEU A 284 -17.24 -15.30 3.09
C LEU A 284 -16.22 -15.27 4.22
N ASP A 285 -15.99 -14.09 4.78
CA ASP A 285 -15.26 -13.88 6.01
C ASP A 285 -16.24 -13.49 7.11
N ILE A 286 -16.15 -14.12 8.25
CA ILE A 286 -16.92 -13.83 9.47
C ILE A 286 -15.93 -13.57 10.58
N SER A 287 -16.13 -12.48 11.32
CA SER A 287 -15.31 -12.15 12.48
C SER A 287 -16.20 -11.88 13.67
N VAL A 288 -15.83 -12.41 14.83
CA VAL A 288 -16.49 -12.18 16.11
C VAL A 288 -15.44 -11.72 17.10
N ASN A 289 -15.70 -10.61 17.76
CA ASN A 289 -14.76 -9.86 18.59
C ASN A 289 -13.46 -9.62 17.82
N THR A 290 -13.57 -8.87 16.72
CA THR A 290 -12.50 -8.73 15.71
C THR A 290 -11.23 -8.21 16.34
N ASP A 291 -10.11 -8.88 16.07
CA ASP A 291 -8.78 -8.48 16.54
C ASP A 291 -8.36 -7.12 15.95
N PHE A 292 -8.50 -6.07 16.75
CA PHE A 292 -8.02 -4.72 16.44
C PHE A 292 -6.85 -4.29 17.32
N ALA A 293 -6.33 -5.18 18.17
CA ALA A 293 -5.08 -4.90 18.86
C ALA A 293 -3.99 -4.73 17.82
N GLN A 294 -3.70 -3.46 17.51
CA GLN A 294 -2.65 -3.11 16.56
C GLN A 294 -1.32 -3.59 17.11
N VAL A 295 -0.72 -4.51 16.40
CA VAL A 295 0.62 -5.02 16.73
C VAL A 295 1.70 -4.01 16.33
N GLU A 296 1.37 -3.02 15.48
CA GLU A 296 2.27 -1.95 15.05
C GLU A 296 1.65 -0.57 15.29
N ILE A 297 2.41 0.30 15.94
CA ILE A 297 2.05 1.72 16.12
C ILE A 297 2.09 2.43 14.76
N ASP A 298 1.20 3.38 14.55
CA ASP A 298 1.26 4.28 13.40
C ASP A 298 2.44 5.27 13.54
N ASP A 299 2.99 5.66 12.39
CA ASP A 299 4.08 6.64 12.35
C ASP A 299 3.59 8.00 12.85
N GLN A 300 4.38 8.65 13.68
CA GLN A 300 4.12 10.04 14.05
C GLN A 300 4.35 10.97 12.87
N ILE A 301 3.37 11.83 12.61
CA ILE A 301 3.42 12.85 11.57
C ILE A 301 3.18 14.21 12.19
N VAL A 302 4.15 15.13 12.08
CA VAL A 302 3.89 16.55 12.34
C VAL A 302 3.26 17.13 11.09
N ASN A 303 1.98 17.45 11.18
CA ASN A 303 1.26 18.12 10.10
C ASN A 303 1.54 19.63 10.14
N ILE A 304 2.68 20.06 9.59
CA ILE A 304 3.04 21.48 9.46
C ILE A 304 2.02 22.23 8.58
N ASN A 305 1.29 21.48 7.73
CA ASN A 305 0.22 22.05 6.92
C ASN A 305 -1.13 21.46 7.35
N ASN A 306 -1.74 22.00 8.41
CA ASN A 306 -3.03 21.57 8.98
C ASN A 306 -4.25 21.69 8.02
N ARG A 307 -4.03 21.97 6.74
CA ARG A 307 -5.09 22.17 5.74
C ARG A 307 -5.52 20.90 5.03
N VAL A 308 -4.81 19.81 5.22
CA VAL A 308 -5.11 18.50 4.63
C VAL A 308 -5.21 17.44 5.71
N ASN A 309 -6.13 16.51 5.53
CA ASN A 309 -6.26 15.37 6.42
C ASN A 309 -5.09 14.38 6.26
N ILE A 310 -4.66 13.76 7.35
CA ILE A 310 -3.62 12.74 7.33
C ILE A 310 -4.24 11.39 6.96
N PHE A 311 -3.73 10.78 5.90
CA PHE A 311 -4.10 9.43 5.51
C PHE A 311 -3.18 8.41 6.22
N LEU A 312 -3.78 7.43 6.89
CA LEU A 312 -3.09 6.31 7.53
C LEU A 312 -3.48 4.99 6.83
N PRO A 313 -2.53 4.16 6.40
CA PRO A 313 -2.85 2.91 5.71
C PRO A 313 -3.54 1.92 6.65
N GLU A 314 -4.40 1.05 6.10
CA GLU A 314 -5.07 -0.01 6.86
C GLU A 314 -4.07 -1.11 7.22
N LYS A 315 -4.01 -1.54 8.49
CA LYS A 315 -3.12 -2.60 8.99
C LYS A 315 -3.87 -3.82 9.53
N ARG A 316 -5.20 -3.72 9.71
CA ARG A 316 -6.03 -4.79 10.30
C ARG A 316 -6.31 -5.89 9.28
N LYS A 317 -5.96 -7.13 9.60
CA LYS A 317 -6.02 -8.31 8.69
C LYS A 317 -7.40 -8.55 8.07
N PHE A 318 -8.47 -8.32 8.82
CA PHE A 318 -9.84 -8.50 8.32
C PHE A 318 -10.13 -7.65 7.07
N PHE A 319 -9.58 -6.45 6.96
CA PHE A 319 -9.83 -5.54 5.83
C PHE A 319 -8.88 -5.77 4.66
N GLN A 320 -7.78 -6.52 4.82
CA GLN A 320 -6.74 -6.66 3.80
C GLN A 320 -7.12 -7.59 2.65
N GLU A 321 -7.97 -8.58 2.91
CA GLU A 321 -8.37 -9.55 1.89
C GLU A 321 -9.18 -8.89 0.77
N GLN A 322 -8.70 -8.98 -0.49
CA GLN A 322 -9.32 -8.34 -1.65
C GLN A 322 -9.70 -6.86 -1.42
N ALA A 323 -8.90 -6.14 -0.65
CA ALA A 323 -9.14 -4.75 -0.28
C ALA A 323 -9.35 -3.86 -1.52
N GLY A 324 -8.60 -4.09 -2.61
CA GLY A 324 -8.72 -3.36 -3.85
C GLY A 324 -10.08 -3.48 -4.57
N LEU A 325 -10.94 -4.42 -4.15
CA LEU A 325 -12.32 -4.46 -4.62
C LEU A 325 -13.13 -3.24 -4.11
N PHE A 326 -12.83 -2.80 -2.89
CA PHE A 326 -13.47 -1.66 -2.25
C PHE A 326 -12.82 -0.31 -2.60
N ASP A 327 -11.76 -0.30 -3.40
CA ASP A 327 -11.21 0.95 -3.91
C ASP A 327 -12.29 1.68 -4.74
N PHE A 328 -12.47 2.95 -4.43
CA PHE A 328 -13.33 3.86 -5.17
C PHE A 328 -12.57 5.18 -5.33
N ASN A 329 -12.13 5.46 -6.55
CA ASN A 329 -11.41 6.69 -6.81
C ASN A 329 -12.37 7.90 -6.74
N ALA A 330 -12.36 8.57 -5.61
CA ALA A 330 -13.12 9.81 -5.41
C ALA A 330 -12.26 11.07 -5.65
N GLY A 331 -11.09 10.94 -6.25
CA GLY A 331 -10.12 12.01 -6.49
C GLY A 331 -8.74 11.67 -5.95
N VAL A 332 -7.81 12.63 -5.99
CA VAL A 332 -6.44 12.41 -5.48
C VAL A 332 -6.49 12.10 -3.98
N LEU A 333 -6.08 10.89 -3.61
CA LEU A 333 -6.07 10.37 -2.23
C LEU A 333 -7.43 10.44 -1.49
N SER A 334 -8.53 10.71 -2.19
CA SER A 334 -9.88 10.70 -1.60
C SER A 334 -10.61 9.40 -1.94
N GLN A 335 -11.31 8.82 -0.98
CA GLN A 335 -12.00 7.53 -1.10
C GLN A 335 -13.41 7.59 -0.52
N LEU A 336 -14.37 6.93 -1.16
CA LEU A 336 -15.75 6.81 -0.66
C LEU A 336 -15.85 5.83 0.52
N PHE A 337 -14.94 4.87 0.58
CA PHE A 337 -14.78 3.92 1.69
C PHE A 337 -13.34 3.90 2.18
N TYR A 338 -13.18 4.07 3.48
CA TYR A 338 -11.91 4.02 4.20
C TYR A 338 -12.13 3.23 5.49
N SER A 339 -11.61 2.01 5.54
CA SER A 339 -11.90 1.06 6.62
C SER A 339 -11.49 1.54 8.01
N ARG A 340 -10.47 2.41 8.12
CA ARG A 340 -10.02 2.96 9.41
C ARG A 340 -11.03 3.87 10.10
N THR A 341 -12.08 4.31 9.41
CA THR A 341 -13.19 5.01 10.06
C THR A 341 -14.06 4.07 10.90
N ILE A 342 -14.01 2.76 10.66
CA ILE A 342 -14.77 1.75 11.40
C ILE A 342 -14.11 1.48 12.76
N GLY A 343 -14.89 1.60 13.83
CA GLY A 343 -14.40 1.43 15.20
C GLY A 343 -13.69 2.68 15.76
N ILE A 344 -13.87 3.84 15.10
CA ILE A 344 -13.41 5.14 15.60
C ILE A 344 -14.60 6.10 15.61
N ASN A 345 -14.90 6.66 16.77
CA ASN A 345 -15.92 7.68 16.93
C ASN A 345 -15.36 8.86 17.71
N SER A 346 -15.41 10.07 17.12
CA SER A 346 -14.89 11.30 17.73
C SER A 346 -13.41 11.16 18.23
N GLY A 347 -12.58 10.43 17.46
CA GLY A 347 -11.18 10.17 17.79
C GLY A 347 -10.94 9.06 18.83
N ARG A 348 -11.99 8.44 19.36
CA ARG A 348 -11.92 7.34 20.35
C ARG A 348 -12.18 5.98 19.68
N LEU A 349 -11.44 4.96 20.12
CA LEU A 349 -11.65 3.59 19.69
C LEU A 349 -12.93 3.03 20.30
N THR A 350 -13.76 2.41 19.47
CA THR A 350 -14.96 1.65 19.86
C THR A 350 -14.78 0.19 19.47
N PRO A 351 -14.92 -0.77 20.42
CA PRO A 351 -14.77 -2.19 20.13
C PRO A 351 -15.75 -2.65 19.04
N ILE A 352 -15.32 -3.57 18.19
CA ILE A 352 -16.17 -4.17 17.15
C ILE A 352 -16.64 -5.54 17.63
N ILE A 353 -17.94 -5.69 17.86
CA ILE A 353 -18.57 -6.93 18.28
C ILE A 353 -18.33 -8.04 17.24
N GLY A 354 -18.47 -7.67 15.96
CA GLY A 354 -18.25 -8.61 14.88
C GLY A 354 -18.75 -8.09 13.55
N GLY A 355 -18.56 -8.90 12.52
CA GLY A 355 -19.02 -8.55 11.19
C GLY A 355 -18.85 -9.66 10.18
N VAL A 356 -19.36 -9.37 9.00
CA VAL A 356 -19.32 -10.26 7.84
C VAL A 356 -18.79 -9.51 6.64
N ARG A 357 -18.02 -10.22 5.81
CA ARG A 357 -17.55 -9.72 4.53
C ARG A 357 -17.71 -10.81 3.47
N LEU A 358 -18.31 -10.44 2.35
CA LEU A 358 -18.46 -11.29 1.18
C LEU A 358 -17.73 -10.61 0.02
N THR A 359 -16.73 -11.28 -0.55
CA THR A 359 -15.94 -10.72 -1.65
C THR A 359 -15.72 -11.76 -2.74
N GLY A 360 -15.68 -11.31 -3.97
CA GLY A 360 -15.36 -12.18 -5.09
C GLY A 360 -16.10 -11.84 -6.36
N GLN A 361 -16.43 -12.87 -7.12
CA GLN A 361 -17.01 -12.72 -8.44
C GLN A 361 -18.26 -13.59 -8.58
N VAL A 362 -19.37 -12.98 -9.02
CA VAL A 362 -20.63 -13.65 -9.36
C VAL A 362 -20.86 -13.45 -10.86
N ARG A 363 -20.85 -14.54 -11.64
CA ARG A 363 -20.80 -14.49 -13.12
C ARG A 363 -19.60 -13.65 -13.59
N ASN A 364 -19.85 -12.50 -14.23
CA ASN A 364 -18.82 -11.60 -14.76
C ASN A 364 -18.64 -10.31 -13.92
N ALA A 365 -19.40 -10.18 -12.84
CA ALA A 365 -19.37 -9.03 -11.97
C ALA A 365 -18.55 -9.31 -10.70
N ASP A 366 -17.66 -8.40 -10.33
CA ASP A 366 -17.01 -8.40 -9.05
C ASP A 366 -17.99 -7.83 -8.01
N VAL A 367 -18.15 -8.52 -6.89
CA VAL A 367 -19.09 -8.16 -5.81
C VAL A 367 -18.38 -8.10 -4.48
N GLY A 368 -18.67 -7.07 -3.71
CA GLY A 368 -18.21 -6.86 -2.35
C GLY A 368 -19.37 -6.45 -1.43
N PHE A 369 -19.48 -7.09 -0.31
CA PHE A 369 -20.35 -6.68 0.78
C PHE A 369 -19.60 -6.76 2.08
N LEU A 370 -19.78 -5.76 2.94
CA LEU A 370 -19.20 -5.71 4.29
C LEU A 370 -20.26 -5.15 5.22
N SER A 371 -20.42 -5.74 6.41
CA SER A 371 -21.20 -5.18 7.49
C SER A 371 -20.55 -5.51 8.83
N LEU A 372 -20.32 -4.48 9.66
CA LEU A 372 -19.73 -4.58 10.97
C LEU A 372 -20.55 -3.82 12.00
N GLN A 373 -20.58 -4.32 13.23
CA GLN A 373 -21.26 -3.72 14.37
C GLN A 373 -20.27 -3.39 15.48
N THR A 374 -20.28 -2.14 15.95
CA THR A 374 -19.48 -1.74 17.12
C THR A 374 -20.32 -1.82 18.41
N GLU A 375 -19.62 -1.88 19.55
CA GLU A 375 -20.25 -1.70 20.85
C GLU A 375 -20.68 -0.24 21.07
N GLY A 376 -21.61 -0.04 22.01
CA GLY A 376 -21.83 1.26 22.62
C GLY A 376 -20.85 1.44 23.79
N VAL A 377 -20.27 2.65 23.92
CA VAL A 377 -19.33 2.97 24.97
C VAL A 377 -19.91 4.05 25.86
N ASN A 378 -19.93 3.82 27.17
CA ASN A 378 -20.30 4.82 28.15
C ASN A 378 -19.04 5.63 28.56
N LEU A 379 -19.09 6.93 28.40
CA LEU A 379 -17.97 7.85 28.70
C LEU A 379 -18.13 8.58 30.04
N GLY A 380 -19.03 8.09 30.91
CA GLY A 380 -19.34 8.77 32.17
C GLY A 380 -20.04 10.11 31.95
N ASP A 381 -19.50 11.16 32.55
CA ASP A 381 -20.08 12.53 32.47
C ASP A 381 -20.02 13.13 31.06
N GLU A 382 -19.14 12.63 30.19
CA GLU A 382 -19.06 13.05 28.79
C GLU A 382 -20.16 12.44 27.89
N GLY A 383 -21.05 11.60 28.45
CA GLY A 383 -22.14 10.96 27.72
C GLY A 383 -21.88 9.54 27.28
N SER A 384 -22.44 9.13 26.15
CA SER A 384 -22.25 7.80 25.62
C SER A 384 -22.12 7.81 24.10
N ILE A 385 -21.31 6.91 23.55
CA ILE A 385 -21.25 6.59 22.14
C ILE A 385 -22.19 5.40 21.90
N SER A 386 -23.23 5.60 21.10
CA SER A 386 -24.16 4.51 20.75
C SER A 386 -23.48 3.47 19.85
N SER A 387 -23.90 2.22 20.00
CA SER A 387 -23.54 1.14 19.05
C SER A 387 -23.87 1.55 17.61
N GLU A 388 -22.98 1.25 16.68
CA GLU A 388 -23.05 1.74 15.31
C GLU A 388 -22.81 0.61 14.29
N ASN A 389 -23.63 0.58 13.25
CA ASN A 389 -23.45 -0.34 12.12
C ASN A 389 -22.78 0.37 10.95
N PHE A 390 -21.80 -0.29 10.36
CA PHE A 390 -21.05 0.13 9.17
C PHE A 390 -21.28 -0.89 8.06
N SER A 391 -21.86 -0.46 6.95
CA SER A 391 -22.15 -1.36 5.82
C SER A 391 -21.65 -0.79 4.50
N VAL A 392 -21.08 -1.66 3.66
CA VAL A 392 -20.58 -1.31 2.32
C VAL A 392 -21.09 -2.33 1.32
N LEU A 393 -21.60 -1.83 0.19
CA LEU A 393 -21.93 -2.63 -0.99
C LEU A 393 -21.10 -2.15 -2.16
N ARG A 394 -20.43 -3.06 -2.83
CA ARG A 394 -19.61 -2.80 -4.02
C ARG A 394 -20.00 -3.73 -5.15
N PHE A 395 -20.14 -3.17 -6.34
CA PHE A 395 -20.39 -3.91 -7.56
C PHE A 395 -19.55 -3.34 -8.70
N ARG A 396 -18.87 -4.19 -9.46
CA ARG A 396 -18.12 -3.79 -10.67
C ARG A 396 -18.43 -4.74 -11.80
N ASN A 397 -18.67 -4.20 -12.98
CA ASN A 397 -18.87 -5.00 -14.18
C ASN A 397 -17.85 -4.61 -15.25
N LYS A 398 -17.28 -5.62 -15.88
CA LYS A 398 -16.34 -5.47 -16.99
C LYS A 398 -17.06 -4.89 -18.21
N VAL A 399 -16.42 -3.92 -18.87
CA VAL A 399 -16.92 -3.26 -20.08
C VAL A 399 -15.78 -3.08 -21.08
N LEU A 400 -16.08 -3.00 -22.36
CA LEU A 400 -15.16 -2.72 -23.47
C LEU A 400 -13.99 -3.71 -23.61
N ASN A 401 -13.15 -3.89 -22.61
CA ASN A 401 -11.97 -4.76 -22.63
C ASN A 401 -11.64 -5.29 -21.21
N ASP A 402 -10.61 -6.15 -21.11
CA ASP A 402 -10.24 -6.80 -19.83
C ASP A 402 -9.82 -5.84 -18.73
N LYS A 403 -9.33 -4.66 -19.09
CA LYS A 403 -8.81 -3.63 -18.16
C LYS A 403 -9.84 -2.57 -17.79
N SER A 404 -11.02 -2.59 -18.42
CA SER A 404 -12.05 -1.57 -18.23
C SER A 404 -13.21 -2.10 -17.41
N PHE A 405 -13.75 -1.26 -16.52
CA PHE A 405 -14.96 -1.58 -15.76
C PHE A 405 -15.79 -0.32 -15.49
N VAL A 406 -17.06 -0.53 -15.16
CA VAL A 406 -17.92 0.42 -14.49
C VAL A 406 -18.32 -0.15 -13.13
N GLY A 407 -18.40 0.69 -12.12
CA GLY A 407 -18.63 0.30 -10.74
C GLY A 407 -19.71 1.12 -10.05
N PHE A 408 -20.29 0.53 -9.03
CA PHE A 408 -21.21 1.13 -8.09
C PHE A 408 -20.75 0.83 -6.67
N MET A 409 -20.82 1.81 -5.78
CA MET A 409 -20.59 1.66 -4.35
C MET A 409 -21.66 2.38 -3.56
N ALA A 410 -22.12 1.74 -2.48
CA ALA A 410 -22.91 2.37 -1.44
C ALA A 410 -22.28 2.09 -0.08
N THR A 411 -22.14 3.12 0.75
CA THR A 411 -21.70 3.01 2.14
C THR A 411 -22.78 3.55 3.05
N ASN A 412 -22.98 2.92 4.20
CA ASN A 412 -23.97 3.34 5.18
C ASN A 412 -23.40 3.22 6.59
N ARG A 413 -23.47 4.29 7.34
CA ARG A 413 -23.12 4.40 8.75
C ARG A 413 -24.39 4.70 9.52
N LEU A 414 -24.81 3.81 10.42
CA LEU A 414 -26.11 3.84 11.09
C LEU A 414 -25.94 3.64 12.59
N ARG A 415 -26.47 4.56 13.37
CA ARG A 415 -26.68 4.44 14.81
C ARG A 415 -28.07 4.96 15.20
N LYS A 416 -28.46 4.81 16.47
CA LYS A 416 -29.82 5.14 16.96
C LYS A 416 -30.35 6.49 16.46
N ASP A 417 -29.51 7.54 16.51
CA ASP A 417 -29.90 8.92 16.22
C ASP A 417 -29.15 9.55 15.04
N TYR A 418 -28.46 8.74 14.23
CA TYR A 418 -27.64 9.24 13.13
C TYR A 418 -27.59 8.23 11.99
N PHE A 419 -27.67 8.73 10.77
CA PHE A 419 -27.28 7.98 9.59
C PHE A 419 -26.46 8.86 8.64
N ASN A 420 -25.52 8.23 7.94
CA ASN A 420 -24.83 8.83 6.81
C ASN A 420 -24.71 7.77 5.70
N THR A 421 -25.27 8.07 4.57
CA THR A 421 -25.26 7.21 3.39
C THR A 421 -24.53 7.91 2.26
N ALA A 422 -23.56 7.23 1.66
CA ALA A 422 -22.91 7.72 0.44
C ALA A 422 -23.13 6.71 -0.70
N ILE A 423 -23.43 7.23 -1.89
CA ILE A 423 -23.64 6.44 -3.11
C ILE A 423 -22.76 7.00 -4.21
N GLY A 424 -22.07 6.11 -4.94
CA GLY A 424 -21.19 6.54 -6.02
C GLY A 424 -21.12 5.56 -7.19
N PHE A 425 -20.76 6.12 -8.34
CA PHE A 425 -20.44 5.41 -9.57
C PHE A 425 -19.01 5.77 -9.98
N ASP A 426 -18.24 4.78 -10.39
CA ASP A 426 -16.87 4.95 -10.86
C ASP A 426 -16.61 4.08 -12.10
N GLY A 427 -15.51 4.37 -12.77
CA GLY A 427 -15.09 3.56 -13.90
C GLY A 427 -13.60 3.69 -14.20
N VAL A 428 -13.08 2.67 -14.88
CA VAL A 428 -11.78 2.69 -15.51
C VAL A 428 -11.96 2.31 -16.96
N PHE A 429 -11.53 3.16 -17.86
CA PHE A 429 -11.58 2.93 -19.30
C PHE A 429 -10.15 2.94 -19.84
N SER A 430 -9.64 1.76 -20.16
CA SER A 430 -8.34 1.59 -20.81
C SER A 430 -8.49 1.83 -22.30
N LEU A 431 -7.82 2.86 -22.78
CA LEU A 431 -7.80 3.32 -24.16
C LEU A 431 -6.48 2.90 -24.85
N PRO A 432 -6.38 2.97 -26.19
CA PRO A 432 -5.14 2.68 -26.90
C PRO A 432 -3.93 3.50 -26.40
N LYS A 433 -2.74 2.95 -26.59
CA LYS A 433 -1.45 3.61 -26.25
C LYS A 433 -1.27 3.91 -24.75
N SER A 434 -1.76 3.02 -23.86
CA SER A 434 -1.65 3.15 -22.38
C SER A 434 -2.30 4.42 -21.83
N LEU A 435 -3.36 4.89 -22.46
CA LEU A 435 -4.17 5.98 -21.96
C LEU A 435 -5.34 5.45 -21.14
N TYR A 436 -5.59 6.03 -20.00
CA TYR A 436 -6.70 5.66 -19.10
C TYR A 436 -7.57 6.87 -18.82
N PHE A 437 -8.88 6.67 -18.89
CA PHE A 437 -9.87 7.62 -18.41
C PHE A 437 -10.58 7.03 -17.21
N ILE A 438 -10.57 7.76 -16.08
CA ILE A 438 -11.05 7.27 -14.79
C ILE A 438 -12.00 8.31 -14.19
N PRO A 439 -13.31 8.21 -14.52
CA PRO A 439 -14.32 9.08 -13.94
C PRO A 439 -14.90 8.49 -12.65
N SER A 440 -15.36 9.37 -11.76
CA SER A 440 -16.22 9.01 -10.65
C SER A 440 -17.17 10.15 -10.27
N VAL A 441 -18.32 9.77 -9.73
CA VAL A 441 -19.30 10.68 -9.15
C VAL A 441 -19.89 10.01 -7.91
N SER A 442 -20.05 10.78 -6.84
CA SER A 442 -20.69 10.31 -5.62
C SER A 442 -21.49 11.42 -4.95
N THR A 443 -22.48 11.02 -4.16
CA THR A 443 -23.30 11.93 -3.35
C THR A 443 -23.50 11.37 -1.95
N THR A 444 -23.74 12.24 -0.99
CA THR A 444 -23.95 11.89 0.42
C THR A 444 -25.26 12.44 0.94
N VAL A 445 -25.90 11.68 1.83
CA VAL A 445 -27.09 12.08 2.57
C VAL A 445 -26.89 11.72 4.03
N GLU A 446 -27.13 12.67 4.94
CA GLU A 446 -27.05 12.44 6.37
C GLU A 446 -28.28 13.04 7.11
N LYS A 447 -28.51 12.64 8.36
CA LYS A 447 -29.75 12.93 9.11
C LYS A 447 -30.10 14.41 9.20
N ASP A 448 -29.12 15.27 9.38
CA ASP A 448 -29.33 16.71 9.63
C ASP A 448 -29.27 17.57 8.36
N THR A 449 -29.33 16.93 7.18
CA THR A 449 -29.41 17.65 5.89
C THR A 449 -30.84 18.15 5.66
N ASN A 450 -31.14 19.33 6.20
CA ASN A 450 -32.51 19.89 6.10
C ASN A 450 -32.88 20.34 4.67
N ASP A 451 -31.89 20.79 3.89
CA ASP A 451 -32.04 21.20 2.50
C ASP A 451 -31.03 20.43 1.63
N TYR A 452 -31.46 19.26 1.12
CA TYR A 452 -30.60 18.47 0.23
C TYR A 452 -30.45 19.17 -1.12
N ASP A 453 -29.23 19.59 -1.43
CA ASP A 453 -28.82 20.06 -2.75
C ASP A 453 -27.88 19.04 -3.39
N LEU A 454 -28.23 18.51 -4.55
CA LEU A 454 -27.47 17.46 -5.21
C LEU A 454 -26.04 17.92 -5.53
N ALA A 455 -25.84 19.17 -5.93
CA ALA A 455 -24.50 19.67 -6.25
C ALA A 455 -23.67 19.84 -4.98
N GLU A 456 -24.22 20.45 -3.94
CA GLU A 456 -23.52 20.70 -2.68
C GLU A 456 -23.21 19.41 -1.89
N ASN A 457 -24.00 18.36 -2.10
CA ASN A 457 -23.82 17.04 -1.47
C ASN A 457 -23.03 16.05 -2.36
N SER A 458 -22.48 16.51 -3.50
CA SER A 458 -21.80 15.62 -4.44
C SER A 458 -20.32 15.91 -4.59
N ARG A 459 -19.61 14.87 -5.05
CA ARG A 459 -18.24 14.95 -5.53
C ARG A 459 -18.13 14.34 -6.92
N VAL A 460 -17.35 14.99 -7.78
CA VAL A 460 -17.03 14.53 -9.13
C VAL A 460 -15.51 14.49 -9.29
N SER A 461 -14.97 13.43 -9.86
CA SER A 461 -13.55 13.35 -10.25
C SER A 461 -13.44 12.79 -11.67
N LEU A 462 -12.64 13.43 -12.49
CA LEU A 462 -12.33 13.03 -13.85
C LEU A 462 -10.81 13.00 -13.99
N LEU A 463 -10.25 11.82 -14.27
CA LEU A 463 -8.80 11.66 -14.44
C LEU A 463 -8.48 11.08 -15.81
N LEU A 464 -7.56 11.72 -16.53
CA LEU A 464 -6.92 11.23 -17.73
C LEU A 464 -5.46 10.96 -17.42
N ASP A 465 -5.00 9.70 -17.60
CA ASP A 465 -3.65 9.26 -17.23
C ASP A 465 -3.00 8.50 -18.38
N LYS A 466 -1.93 9.07 -18.95
CA LYS A 466 -1.08 8.37 -19.93
C LYS A 466 0.08 7.71 -19.21
N ARG A 467 -0.05 6.41 -18.99
CA ARG A 467 0.91 5.60 -18.21
C ARG A 467 2.05 5.09 -19.08
N LYS A 468 3.16 5.80 -19.05
CA LYS A 468 4.43 5.45 -19.67
C LYS A 468 5.58 5.88 -18.76
N GLN A 469 6.80 5.45 -19.09
CA GLN A 469 8.03 5.94 -18.46
C GLN A 469 9.02 6.50 -19.47
N ASP A 470 8.89 6.14 -20.73
CA ASP A 470 9.76 6.57 -21.80
C ASP A 470 8.99 7.47 -22.78
N GLY A 471 9.65 8.54 -23.28
CA GLY A 471 9.01 9.57 -24.08
C GLY A 471 8.05 10.43 -23.29
N LEU A 472 7.05 10.99 -23.96
CA LEU A 472 6.07 11.90 -23.37
C LEU A 472 4.94 11.14 -22.66
N PHE A 473 4.70 11.47 -21.39
CA PHE A 473 3.56 11.00 -20.60
C PHE A 473 3.01 12.13 -19.74
N TYR A 474 1.71 12.06 -19.47
CA TYR A 474 0.99 13.16 -18.83
C TYR A 474 -0.20 12.63 -18.01
N ARG A 475 -0.62 13.45 -17.06
CA ARG A 475 -1.84 13.25 -16.27
C ARG A 475 -2.59 14.58 -16.21
N ALA A 476 -3.91 14.52 -16.32
CA ALA A 476 -4.79 15.66 -16.12
C ALA A 476 -6.00 15.22 -15.33
N ALA A 477 -6.37 15.98 -14.29
CA ALA A 477 -7.56 15.70 -13.51
C ALA A 477 -8.35 16.96 -13.21
N TYR A 478 -9.65 16.78 -13.05
CA TYR A 478 -10.57 17.75 -12.48
C TYR A 478 -11.32 17.11 -11.34
N GLU A 479 -11.43 17.81 -10.22
CA GLU A 479 -12.23 17.40 -9.08
C GLU A 479 -13.14 18.54 -8.63
N PHE A 480 -14.32 18.18 -8.20
CA PHE A 480 -15.26 19.03 -7.47
C PHE A 480 -15.69 18.35 -6.20
N SER A 481 -15.71 19.04 -5.08
CA SER A 481 -16.27 18.61 -3.80
C SER A 481 -17.20 19.68 -3.28
N GLY A 482 -18.48 19.37 -3.19
CA GLY A 482 -19.52 20.28 -2.71
C GLY A 482 -19.36 20.62 -1.23
N LYS A 483 -20.04 21.68 -0.77
CA LYS A 483 -19.87 22.23 0.60
C LYS A 483 -20.43 21.29 1.67
N GLN A 484 -21.41 20.46 1.33
CA GLN A 484 -22.09 19.53 2.23
C GLN A 484 -21.68 18.07 1.98
N TYR A 485 -20.78 17.81 1.04
CA TYR A 485 -20.32 16.46 0.76
C TYR A 485 -19.53 15.89 1.93
N ASN A 486 -20.07 14.86 2.59
CA ASN A 486 -19.49 14.22 3.75
C ASN A 486 -19.67 12.69 3.68
N PRO A 487 -18.72 11.91 3.14
CA PRO A 487 -18.78 10.45 3.17
C PRO A 487 -18.36 9.94 4.56
N GLY A 488 -19.35 9.66 5.42
CA GLY A 488 -19.11 9.27 6.82
C GLY A 488 -18.27 8.01 7.04
N MET A 489 -18.08 7.18 6.00
CA MET A 489 -17.17 6.05 5.96
C MET A 489 -16.00 6.26 4.98
N GLY A 490 -15.85 7.45 4.44
CA GLY A 490 -14.81 7.76 3.46
C GLY A 490 -13.61 8.48 4.06
N PHE A 491 -12.71 8.86 3.16
CA PHE A 491 -11.59 9.75 3.44
C PHE A 491 -11.55 10.87 2.40
N LEU A 492 -11.46 12.11 2.84
CA LEU A 492 -11.27 13.27 2.00
C LEU A 492 -9.95 13.94 2.36
N LEU A 493 -9.07 14.10 1.39
CA LEU A 493 -7.84 14.86 1.60
C LEU A 493 -8.15 16.33 1.87
N ARG A 494 -9.09 16.89 1.11
CA ARG A 494 -9.58 18.27 1.24
C ARG A 494 -11.08 18.32 0.92
N GLU A 495 -11.79 19.24 1.57
CA GLU A 495 -13.23 19.48 1.41
C GLU A 495 -13.50 20.78 0.63
N LYS A 496 -14.68 20.93 0.08
CA LYS A 496 -15.27 22.22 -0.39
C LYS A 496 -14.41 22.96 -1.41
N HIS A 497 -14.13 22.30 -2.56
CA HIS A 497 -13.24 22.89 -3.56
C HIS A 497 -13.55 22.43 -4.98
N HIS A 498 -13.02 23.20 -5.95
CA HIS A 498 -12.65 22.72 -7.27
C HIS A 498 -11.14 22.53 -7.32
N ASN A 499 -10.67 21.45 -7.94
CA ASN A 499 -9.26 21.21 -8.17
C ASN A 499 -8.98 20.91 -9.64
N PHE A 500 -7.92 21.51 -10.17
CA PHE A 500 -7.37 21.23 -11.48
C PHE A 500 -5.94 20.73 -11.29
N TYR A 501 -5.71 19.47 -11.60
CA TYR A 501 -4.39 18.87 -11.54
C TYR A 501 -3.84 18.62 -12.94
N GLY A 502 -2.55 18.88 -13.14
CA GLY A 502 -1.86 18.57 -14.39
C GLY A 502 -0.40 18.18 -14.16
N SER A 503 0.05 17.13 -14.85
CA SER A 503 1.48 16.83 -14.93
C SER A 503 1.91 16.52 -16.35
N LEU A 504 3.10 16.99 -16.73
CA LEU A 504 3.71 16.77 -18.03
C LEU A 504 5.15 16.30 -17.83
N ASN A 505 5.44 15.11 -18.34
CA ASN A 505 6.71 14.45 -18.09
C ASN A 505 7.32 13.94 -19.39
N TYR A 506 8.64 13.95 -19.45
CA TYR A 506 9.43 13.30 -20.49
C TYR A 506 10.49 12.40 -19.85
N GLY A 507 10.45 11.11 -20.17
CA GLY A 507 11.39 10.12 -19.70
C GLY A 507 12.28 9.62 -20.81
N ASN A 508 13.51 9.25 -20.45
CA ASN A 508 14.44 8.57 -21.35
C ASN A 508 15.10 7.42 -20.62
N TYR A 509 15.04 6.22 -21.20
CA TYR A 509 15.63 5.00 -20.66
C TYR A 509 16.79 4.53 -21.55
N ASN A 510 17.98 4.38 -20.95
CA ASN A 510 19.17 3.89 -21.61
C ASN A 510 19.50 2.48 -21.10
N SER A 511 19.72 1.54 -22.02
CA SER A 511 20.11 0.18 -21.71
C SER A 511 21.62 -0.05 -21.73
N ASN A 512 22.38 0.82 -22.38
CA ASN A 512 23.82 0.68 -22.53
C ASN A 512 24.58 1.64 -21.61
N LYS A 513 25.30 1.08 -20.61
CA LYS A 513 26.09 1.85 -19.64
C LYS A 513 27.35 2.51 -20.24
N ASP A 514 27.82 1.99 -21.37
CA ASP A 514 29.03 2.52 -22.03
C ASP A 514 28.72 3.75 -22.88
N GLU A 515 27.44 3.95 -23.23
CA GLU A 515 26.97 5.08 -24.03
C GLU A 515 26.30 6.19 -23.20
N ALA A 516 25.89 5.89 -21.96
CA ALA A 516 25.15 6.85 -21.15
C ALA A 516 25.51 6.77 -19.65
N LEU A 517 25.63 7.94 -19.02
CA LEU A 517 25.86 8.04 -17.57
C LEU A 517 24.64 7.59 -16.76
N PHE A 518 23.43 7.95 -17.22
CA PHE A 518 22.18 7.64 -16.55
C PHE A 518 21.45 6.51 -17.25
N GLN A 519 21.05 5.50 -16.48
CA GLN A 519 20.15 4.44 -16.93
C GLN A 519 18.74 4.99 -17.23
N TYR A 520 18.29 5.94 -16.42
CA TYR A 520 17.00 6.59 -16.59
C TYR A 520 17.09 8.07 -16.23
N THR A 521 16.47 8.91 -17.05
CA THR A 521 16.26 10.31 -16.72
C THR A 521 14.79 10.68 -16.92
N ARG A 522 14.27 11.55 -16.06
CA ARG A 522 12.93 12.10 -16.16
C ARG A 522 12.95 13.62 -15.96
N TRP A 523 12.38 14.33 -16.89
CA TRP A 523 12.03 15.72 -16.77
C TRP A 523 10.53 15.84 -16.49
N THR A 524 10.16 16.37 -15.36
CA THR A 524 8.80 16.79 -15.06
C THR A 524 8.75 18.30 -15.30
N LEU A 525 8.21 18.68 -16.46
CA LEU A 525 8.13 20.08 -16.88
C LEU A 525 7.09 20.84 -16.06
N MET A 526 6.02 20.16 -15.70
CA MET A 526 4.94 20.70 -14.89
C MET A 526 4.36 19.58 -14.01
N ASN A 527 4.14 19.88 -12.74
CA ASN A 527 3.32 19.10 -11.82
C ASN A 527 2.57 20.11 -10.95
N SER A 528 1.34 20.41 -11.35
CA SER A 528 0.58 21.56 -10.84
C SER A 528 -0.76 21.13 -10.29
N ASP A 529 -1.11 21.66 -9.12
CA ASP A 529 -2.42 21.57 -8.48
C ASP A 529 -2.96 22.97 -8.23
N LEU A 530 -4.21 23.21 -8.63
CA LEU A 530 -4.87 24.49 -8.50
C LEU A 530 -6.24 24.30 -7.86
N TYR A 531 -6.39 24.82 -6.65
CA TYR A 531 -7.62 24.73 -5.86
C TYR A 531 -8.37 26.07 -5.83
N TYR A 532 -9.65 26.01 -6.15
CA TYR A 532 -10.59 27.13 -6.02
C TYR A 532 -11.65 26.84 -4.97
N THR A 533 -12.25 27.90 -4.43
CA THR A 533 -13.52 27.81 -3.69
C THR A 533 -14.63 27.26 -4.59
N THR A 534 -15.68 26.68 -3.98
CA THR A 534 -16.81 26.06 -4.72
C THR A 534 -17.58 27.01 -5.63
N ASP A 535 -17.47 28.32 -5.43
CA ASP A 535 -18.04 29.38 -6.25
C ASP A 535 -17.05 30.02 -7.26
N PHE A 536 -15.83 29.47 -7.35
CA PHE A 536 -14.72 30.00 -8.14
C PHE A 536 -14.29 31.44 -7.80
N SER A 537 -14.73 32.00 -6.67
CA SER A 537 -14.43 33.39 -6.31
C SER A 537 -12.96 33.60 -5.92
N LYS A 538 -12.30 32.58 -5.36
CA LYS A 538 -10.92 32.66 -4.86
C LYS A 538 -10.12 31.43 -5.19
N VAL A 539 -8.81 31.65 -5.46
CA VAL A 539 -7.80 30.60 -5.40
C VAL A 539 -7.46 30.32 -3.93
N ILE A 540 -7.61 29.07 -3.51
CA ILE A 540 -7.28 28.64 -2.14
C ILE A 540 -5.82 28.28 -2.05
N THR A 541 -5.34 27.48 -3.00
CA THR A 541 -3.98 26.95 -3.07
C THR A 541 -3.62 26.76 -4.54
N TRP A 542 -2.42 27.11 -4.90
CA TRP A 542 -1.82 26.68 -6.17
C TRP A 542 -0.39 26.29 -5.91
N TYR A 543 0.05 25.16 -6.44
CA TYR A 543 1.46 24.86 -6.51
C TYR A 543 1.84 24.30 -7.88
N ASN A 544 3.08 24.55 -8.28
CA ASN A 544 3.69 23.93 -9.43
C ASN A 544 5.12 23.56 -9.10
N ARG A 545 5.44 22.27 -9.25
CA ARG A 545 6.79 21.74 -9.04
C ARG A 545 7.34 21.21 -10.36
N SER A 546 8.46 21.74 -10.80
CA SER A 546 9.22 21.22 -11.94
C SER A 546 10.48 20.53 -11.41
N PHE A 547 10.80 19.36 -11.93
CA PHE A 547 11.96 18.61 -11.44
C PHE A 547 12.62 17.76 -12.52
N TRP A 548 13.91 17.51 -12.29
CA TRP A 548 14.67 16.53 -13.02
C TRP A 548 15.12 15.41 -12.07
N THR A 549 14.97 14.16 -12.54
CA THR A 549 15.45 12.97 -11.82
C THR A 549 16.37 12.19 -12.74
N GLY A 550 17.57 11.84 -12.25
CA GLY A 550 18.52 10.96 -12.91
C GLY A 550 18.81 9.73 -12.05
N ARG A 551 18.77 8.53 -12.64
CA ARG A 551 19.16 7.28 -12.01
C ARG A 551 20.36 6.69 -12.73
N LEU A 552 21.44 6.44 -11.99
CA LEU A 552 22.68 5.80 -12.50
C LEU A 552 22.49 4.28 -12.66
N PHE A 553 23.36 3.65 -13.42
CA PHE A 553 23.35 2.18 -13.60
C PHE A 553 23.67 1.41 -12.31
N ASN A 554 24.32 2.02 -11.33
CA ASN A 554 24.53 1.44 -10.00
C ASN A 554 23.32 1.60 -9.05
N GLY A 555 22.20 2.16 -9.53
CA GLY A 555 20.97 2.36 -8.77
C GLY A 555 20.92 3.66 -7.97
N ASP A 556 22.00 4.44 -7.89
CA ASP A 556 21.97 5.77 -7.25
C ASP A 556 21.05 6.71 -8.01
N SER A 557 20.25 7.50 -7.31
CA SER A 557 19.35 8.47 -7.92
C SER A 557 19.49 9.85 -7.31
N PHE A 558 19.33 10.86 -8.17
CA PHE A 558 19.38 12.28 -7.84
C PHE A 558 18.12 12.95 -8.33
N THR A 559 17.58 13.86 -7.54
CA THR A 559 16.49 14.73 -7.99
C THR A 559 16.81 16.16 -7.61
N VAL A 560 16.60 17.08 -8.54
CA VAL A 560 16.63 18.52 -8.27
C VAL A 560 15.31 19.13 -8.71
N PHE A 561 14.81 20.10 -7.97
CA PHE A 561 13.51 20.70 -8.26
C PHE A 561 13.42 22.17 -7.89
N GLY A 562 12.49 22.88 -8.58
CA GLY A 562 11.98 24.16 -8.17
C GLY A 562 10.46 24.10 -8.01
N GLN A 563 9.93 24.80 -7.02
CA GLN A 563 8.50 24.88 -6.73
C GLN A 563 8.06 26.32 -6.54
N LEU A 564 6.92 26.63 -7.16
CA LEU A 564 6.14 27.83 -6.88
C LEU A 564 4.87 27.40 -6.16
N GLN A 565 4.48 28.12 -5.12
CA GLN A 565 3.28 27.80 -4.36
C GLN A 565 2.59 29.10 -3.91
N TYR A 566 1.29 29.17 -4.09
CA TYR A 566 0.43 30.20 -3.57
C TYR A 566 -0.50 29.60 -2.51
N GLU A 567 -0.68 30.32 -1.41
CA GLU A 567 -1.61 29.96 -0.34
C GLU A 567 -2.41 31.18 0.10
N ASN A 568 -3.74 31.02 0.14
CA ASN A 568 -4.66 31.95 0.79
C ASN A 568 -5.03 31.41 2.18
N LEU A 569 -4.69 32.10 3.24
CA LEU A 569 -5.08 31.76 4.61
C LEU A 569 -6.24 32.63 5.07
N GLU A 570 -7.38 32.00 5.34
CA GLU A 570 -8.57 32.64 5.94
C GLU A 570 -8.59 32.57 7.48
N LYS A 571 -7.74 31.71 8.05
CA LYS A 571 -7.51 31.56 9.50
C LYS A 571 -6.03 31.41 9.77
N PRO A 572 -5.52 31.90 10.92
CA PRO A 572 -4.13 31.71 11.25
C PRO A 572 -3.81 30.21 11.44
N ILE A 573 -2.58 29.81 11.10
CA ILE A 573 -2.08 28.45 11.29
C ILE A 573 -1.00 28.49 12.37
N ARG A 574 -1.24 27.78 13.47
CA ARG A 574 -0.27 27.63 14.55
C ARG A 574 0.56 26.35 14.30
N PHE A 575 1.87 26.49 14.24
CA PHE A 575 2.82 25.37 14.06
C PHE A 575 3.35 24.87 15.40
N THR A 576 3.66 25.82 16.28
CA THR A 576 4.14 25.59 17.65
C THR A 576 3.48 26.61 18.59
N ASN A 577 3.87 26.66 19.84
CA ASN A 577 3.36 27.67 20.79
C ASN A 577 3.81 29.08 20.43
N THR A 578 4.91 29.25 19.68
CA THR A 578 5.53 30.55 19.37
C THR A 578 5.47 30.89 17.87
N LEU A 579 5.28 29.90 16.99
CA LEU A 579 5.20 30.08 15.55
C LEU A 579 3.75 30.01 15.04
N GLU A 580 3.28 31.11 14.49
CA GLU A 580 1.95 31.21 13.88
C GLU A 580 2.00 31.98 12.56
N ALA A 581 1.43 31.42 11.49
CA ALA A 581 1.24 32.15 10.25
C ALA A 581 -0.08 32.94 10.32
N PRO A 582 -0.08 34.27 10.14
CA PRO A 582 -1.28 35.09 10.17
C PRO A 582 -2.12 34.90 8.90
N ILE A 583 -3.36 35.42 8.94
CA ILE A 583 -4.24 35.51 7.77
C ILE A 583 -3.56 36.30 6.67
N GLY A 584 -3.66 35.84 5.42
CA GLY A 584 -3.08 36.55 4.27
C GLY A 584 -2.90 35.69 3.05
N ASP A 585 -2.37 36.33 2.03
CA ASP A 585 -2.00 35.72 0.76
C ASP A 585 -0.49 35.57 0.67
N TYR A 586 -0.02 34.37 0.37
CA TYR A 586 1.40 34.05 0.42
C TYR A 586 1.86 33.39 -0.88
N MET A 587 3.04 33.81 -1.37
CA MET A 587 3.71 33.17 -2.48
C MET A 587 5.03 32.59 -2.00
N PHE A 588 5.20 31.29 -2.23
CA PHE A 588 6.42 30.57 -1.84
C PHE A 588 7.25 30.18 -3.05
N TYR A 589 8.56 30.19 -2.86
CA TYR A 589 9.57 29.78 -3.82
C TYR A 589 10.50 28.79 -3.14
N TYR A 590 10.43 27.52 -3.54
CA TYR A 590 11.27 26.47 -2.99
C TYR A 590 12.24 25.95 -4.05
N PHE A 591 13.46 25.66 -3.60
CA PHE A 591 14.42 24.88 -4.34
C PHE A 591 14.88 23.72 -3.49
N GLY A 592 15.13 22.58 -4.11
CA GLY A 592 15.57 21.43 -3.36
C GLY A 592 16.29 20.40 -4.21
N ALA A 593 16.99 19.51 -3.50
CA ALA A 593 17.69 18.39 -4.06
C ALA A 593 17.56 17.17 -3.17
N SER A 594 17.58 15.99 -3.75
CA SER A 594 17.66 14.75 -3.01
C SER A 594 18.61 13.75 -3.67
N TYR A 595 19.22 12.94 -2.85
CA TYR A 595 20.05 11.80 -3.23
C TYR A 595 19.55 10.55 -2.54
N SER A 596 19.41 9.46 -3.30
CA SER A 596 19.09 8.13 -2.78
C SER A 596 20.12 7.14 -3.30
N PRO A 597 20.91 6.50 -2.42
CA PRO A 597 21.89 5.50 -2.81
C PRO A 597 21.21 4.22 -3.32
N GLY A 598 21.93 3.48 -4.18
CA GLY A 598 21.47 2.17 -4.64
C GLY A 598 21.39 1.15 -3.49
N ASN A 599 20.47 0.19 -3.60
CA ASN A 599 20.13 -0.77 -2.55
C ASN A 599 21.24 -1.80 -2.21
N GLN A 600 22.30 -1.87 -3.01
CA GLN A 600 23.40 -2.85 -2.80
C GLN A 600 24.27 -2.56 -1.57
N ARG A 601 24.19 -1.35 -0.99
CA ARG A 601 25.03 -0.93 0.13
C ARG A 601 24.48 -1.41 1.47
N ASN A 602 25.37 -1.85 2.38
CA ASN A 602 24.99 -2.18 3.77
C ASN A 602 24.59 -0.96 4.58
N ILE A 603 25.14 0.19 4.21
CA ILE A 603 24.85 1.49 4.80
C ILE A 603 24.30 2.39 3.71
N GLN A 604 23.10 2.90 3.91
CA GLN A 604 22.43 3.78 2.99
C GLN A 604 22.07 5.08 3.73
N PHE A 605 22.26 6.21 3.07
CA PHE A 605 21.91 7.54 3.59
C PHE A 605 21.14 8.33 2.54
N PRO A 606 19.86 8.03 2.29
CA PRO A 606 19.01 8.93 1.55
C PRO A 606 18.92 10.29 2.25
N ILE A 607 19.14 11.36 1.49
CA ILE A 607 19.09 12.73 2.01
C ILE A 607 18.28 13.61 1.07
N ALA A 608 17.45 14.49 1.65
CA ALA A 608 16.75 15.54 0.92
C ALA A 608 16.91 16.87 1.65
N ILE A 609 17.09 17.93 0.88
CA ILE A 609 17.15 19.30 1.36
C ILE A 609 16.23 20.17 0.53
N GLU A 610 15.43 21.01 1.19
CA GLU A 610 14.57 22.02 0.56
C GLU A 610 14.75 23.32 1.29
N TYR A 611 14.89 24.44 0.57
CA TYR A 611 14.95 25.77 1.14
C TYR A 611 14.09 26.72 0.31
N GLY A 612 13.38 27.61 1.01
CA GLY A 612 12.58 28.61 0.34
C GLY A 612 11.83 29.54 1.29
N THR A 613 11.03 30.40 0.70
CA THR A 613 10.16 31.30 1.46
C THR A 613 9.01 30.50 2.09
N PHE A 614 8.57 30.92 3.26
CA PHE A 614 7.50 30.23 3.99
C PHE A 614 6.73 31.26 4.84
N TYR A 615 5.49 31.57 4.44
CA TYR A 615 4.65 32.61 5.03
C TYR A 615 5.39 33.94 5.19
N GLU A 616 5.64 34.42 6.39
CA GLU A 616 6.33 35.69 6.67
C GLU A 616 7.85 35.57 6.76
N GLY A 617 8.42 34.46 6.33
CA GLY A 617 9.86 34.22 6.42
C GLY A 617 10.35 33.10 5.53
N THR A 618 11.16 32.21 6.08
CA THR A 618 11.82 31.11 5.35
C THR A 618 11.67 29.78 6.08
N ASN A 619 11.82 28.68 5.35
CA ASN A 619 11.90 27.32 5.90
C ASN A 619 13.00 26.53 5.21
N LEU A 620 13.93 25.98 6.00
CA LEU A 620 14.89 24.96 5.57
C LEU A 620 14.38 23.60 6.06
N LYS A 621 14.10 22.69 5.11
CA LYS A 621 13.70 21.31 5.41
C LYS A 621 14.86 20.38 5.15
N LEU A 622 15.15 19.51 6.10
CA LEU A 622 16.13 18.44 5.99
C LEU A 622 15.44 17.11 6.27
N GLU A 623 15.70 16.12 5.43
CA GLU A 623 15.26 14.75 5.67
C GLU A 623 16.43 13.79 5.41
N ILE A 624 16.75 12.96 6.41
CA ILE A 624 17.79 11.93 6.31
C ILE A 624 17.17 10.60 6.78
N LYS A 625 17.31 9.55 5.96
CA LYS A 625 16.73 8.23 6.24
C LYS A 625 17.82 7.14 6.22
N PRO A 626 18.75 7.12 7.19
CA PRO A 626 19.78 6.10 7.21
C PRO A 626 19.20 4.70 7.44
N THR A 627 19.69 3.73 6.67
CA THR A 627 19.46 2.30 6.88
C THR A 627 20.82 1.61 7.00
N ILE A 628 21.01 0.85 8.08
CA ILE A 628 22.26 0.15 8.37
C ILE A 628 21.95 -1.33 8.59
N ASN A 629 22.52 -2.19 7.76
CA ASN A 629 22.36 -3.64 7.83
C ASN A 629 23.63 -4.29 8.42
N PHE A 630 23.46 -5.00 9.53
CA PHE A 630 24.51 -5.79 10.18
C PHE A 630 24.26 -7.29 9.91
N GLY A 631 24.63 -7.73 8.71
CA GLY A 631 24.29 -9.07 8.24
C GLY A 631 22.78 -9.29 8.13
N LYS A 632 22.34 -10.55 8.30
CA LYS A 632 20.91 -10.93 8.17
C LYS A 632 20.12 -10.86 9.47
N HIS A 633 20.78 -10.59 10.60
CA HIS A 633 20.18 -10.70 11.93
C HIS A 633 19.78 -9.36 12.54
N PHE A 634 20.39 -8.26 12.09
CA PHE A 634 20.15 -6.96 12.71
C PHE A 634 20.11 -5.84 11.67
N ASN A 635 19.13 -4.97 11.77
CA ASN A 635 18.92 -3.84 10.89
C ASN A 635 18.50 -2.62 11.72
N ILE A 636 19.01 -1.45 11.36
CA ILE A 636 18.61 -0.15 11.91
C ILE A 636 18.06 0.69 10.79
N GLU A 637 16.82 1.12 10.92
CA GLU A 637 16.18 2.11 10.06
C GLU A 637 15.92 3.37 10.89
N SER A 638 16.36 4.51 10.42
CA SER A 638 16.08 5.77 11.09
C SER A 638 15.53 6.80 10.10
N SER A 639 14.77 7.74 10.59
CA SER A 639 14.27 8.89 9.84
C SER A 639 14.39 10.12 10.73
N TRP A 640 15.13 11.10 10.26
CA TRP A 640 15.20 12.41 10.87
C TRP A 640 14.65 13.44 9.89
N LYS A 641 13.56 14.09 10.27
CA LYS A 641 12.97 15.22 9.57
C LYS A 641 13.14 16.46 10.43
N ALA A 642 13.72 17.50 9.88
CA ALA A 642 13.90 18.76 10.54
C ALA A 642 13.35 19.91 9.67
N ASN A 643 12.68 20.87 10.31
CA ASN A 643 12.27 22.12 9.70
C ASN A 643 12.85 23.25 10.55
N HIS A 644 13.62 24.14 9.92
CA HIS A 644 14.11 25.36 10.52
C HIS A 644 13.28 26.51 9.93
N ILE A 645 12.37 27.02 10.74
CA ILE A 645 11.42 28.08 10.34
C ILE A 645 11.85 29.38 11.00
N VAL A 646 11.99 30.43 10.18
CA VAL A 646 12.31 31.78 10.62
C VAL A 646 11.20 32.70 10.13
N PHE A 647 10.54 33.41 11.05
CA PHE A 647 9.56 34.46 10.73
C PHE A 647 10.14 35.81 11.09
N ASP A 648 10.74 36.50 10.11
CA ASP A 648 11.46 37.75 10.29
C ASP A 648 10.60 38.87 10.92
N LYS A 649 9.33 38.96 10.51
CA LYS A 649 8.41 39.98 11.06
C LYS A 649 8.02 39.76 12.51
N GLN A 650 8.02 38.52 12.94
CA GLN A 650 7.68 38.13 14.34
C GLN A 650 8.93 38.01 15.21
N ASN A 651 10.12 38.10 14.60
CA ASN A 651 11.41 37.84 15.25
C ASN A 651 11.42 36.50 15.98
N THR A 652 10.86 35.46 15.36
CA THR A 652 10.77 34.09 15.86
C THR A 652 11.53 33.13 14.99
N GLU A 653 12.25 32.19 15.60
CA GLU A 653 13.04 31.19 14.94
C GLU A 653 12.92 29.89 15.73
N GLU A 654 12.56 28.78 15.02
CA GLU A 654 12.42 27.48 15.65
C GLU A 654 12.86 26.32 14.77
N TRP A 655 13.40 25.31 15.44
CA TRP A 655 13.63 24.00 14.87
C TRP A 655 12.53 23.02 15.29
N ILE A 656 11.86 22.43 14.30
CA ILE A 656 10.89 21.35 14.51
C ILE A 656 11.53 20.05 14.08
N HIS A 657 11.65 19.09 15.01
CA HIS A 657 12.25 17.78 14.76
C HIS A 657 11.24 16.66 14.91
N VAL A 658 11.27 15.72 13.97
CA VAL A 658 10.65 14.39 14.09
C VAL A 658 11.74 13.36 13.86
N ILE A 659 11.99 12.54 14.87
CA ILE A 659 12.99 11.49 14.80
C ILE A 659 12.29 10.16 15.05
N GLN A 660 12.52 9.19 14.16
CA GLN A 660 12.08 7.82 14.33
C GLN A 660 13.28 6.90 14.14
N THR A 661 13.42 5.91 15.00
CA THR A 661 14.41 4.86 14.84
C THR A 661 13.76 3.52 15.12
N LYS A 662 13.91 2.60 14.18
CA LYS A 662 13.45 1.22 14.27
C LYS A 662 14.65 0.28 14.27
N LEU A 663 14.79 -0.48 15.33
CA LEU A 663 15.75 -1.56 15.47
C LEU A 663 15.03 -2.86 15.17
N ASN A 664 15.44 -3.56 14.14
CA ASN A 664 14.91 -4.87 13.79
C ASN A 664 15.96 -5.94 14.10
N TRP A 665 15.50 -7.03 14.69
CA TRP A 665 16.32 -8.16 15.05
C TRP A 665 15.63 -9.48 14.68
N ALA A 666 16.37 -10.41 14.11
CA ALA A 666 15.88 -11.76 13.84
C ALA A 666 16.95 -12.79 14.21
N TYR A 667 16.65 -13.66 15.16
CA TYR A 667 17.51 -14.77 15.48
C TYR A 667 17.49 -15.83 14.36
N ASN A 668 16.29 -16.13 13.87
CA ASN A 668 16.02 -17.04 12.76
C ASN A 668 14.67 -16.68 12.13
N LEU A 669 14.15 -17.51 11.21
CA LEU A 669 12.86 -17.31 10.54
C LEU A 669 11.64 -17.41 11.51
N HIS A 670 11.84 -17.94 12.72
CA HIS A 670 10.78 -18.17 13.72
C HIS A 670 10.77 -17.12 14.84
N LEU A 671 11.92 -16.60 15.22
CA LEU A 671 12.04 -15.65 16.34
C LEU A 671 12.62 -14.34 15.87
N SER A 672 11.83 -13.29 15.99
CA SER A 672 12.19 -11.93 15.60
C SER A 672 11.63 -10.89 16.55
N GLY A 673 12.22 -9.71 16.55
CA GLY A 673 11.74 -8.60 17.34
C GLY A 673 12.04 -7.26 16.70
N SER A 674 11.35 -6.23 17.13
CA SER A 674 11.58 -4.85 16.73
C SER A 674 11.37 -3.90 17.91
N VAL A 675 12.14 -2.83 17.94
CA VAL A 675 11.95 -1.71 18.84
C VAL A 675 11.88 -0.43 18.03
N ILE A 676 10.83 0.35 18.21
CA ILE A 676 10.60 1.62 17.56
C ILE A 676 10.63 2.70 18.64
N GLY A 677 11.46 3.72 18.45
CA GLY A 677 11.44 4.96 19.22
C GLY A 677 11.08 6.13 18.30
N GLN A 678 10.15 6.98 18.71
CA GLN A 678 9.73 8.16 17.96
C GLN A 678 9.72 9.38 18.87
N TYR A 679 10.36 10.46 18.43
CA TYR A 679 10.36 11.75 19.11
C TYR A 679 9.77 12.84 18.23
N ASN A 680 8.95 13.69 18.82
CA ASN A 680 8.34 14.85 18.18
C ASN A 680 8.55 16.08 19.07
N SER A 681 9.30 17.06 18.58
CA SER A 681 9.63 18.27 19.33
C SER A 681 8.47 19.25 19.52
N VAL A 682 7.38 19.14 18.75
CA VAL A 682 6.21 20.03 18.92
C VAL A 682 5.36 19.62 20.12
N SER A 683 5.14 18.32 20.27
CA SER A 683 4.42 17.76 21.43
C SER A 683 5.35 17.42 22.59
N ASP A 684 6.65 17.46 22.37
CA ASP A 684 7.73 17.02 23.26
C ASP A 684 7.48 15.64 23.88
N GLN A 685 7.04 14.72 23.00
CA GLN A 685 6.69 13.35 23.34
C GLN A 685 7.65 12.35 22.75
N PHE A 686 7.93 11.29 23.51
CA PHE A 686 8.69 10.14 23.07
C PHE A 686 7.82 8.89 23.12
N LEU A 687 7.53 8.30 21.94
CA LEU A 687 6.80 7.04 21.81
C LEU A 687 7.77 5.89 21.69
N THR A 688 7.52 4.82 22.43
CA THR A 688 8.26 3.56 22.32
C THR A 688 7.32 2.41 22.06
N SER A 689 7.70 1.56 21.10
CA SER A 689 7.04 0.28 20.86
C SER A 689 8.09 -0.82 20.75
N ALA A 690 7.99 -1.83 21.58
CA ALA A 690 8.82 -3.03 21.49
C ALA A 690 7.95 -4.25 21.20
N ARG A 691 8.32 -5.04 20.20
CA ARG A 691 7.59 -6.24 19.78
C ARG A 691 8.54 -7.42 19.67
N LEU A 692 8.14 -8.54 20.24
CA LEU A 692 8.74 -9.85 20.01
C LEU A 692 7.71 -10.75 19.33
N ARG A 693 8.10 -11.41 18.27
CA ARG A 693 7.28 -12.41 17.56
C ARG A 693 7.96 -13.77 17.61
N TYR A 694 7.22 -14.75 18.05
CA TYR A 694 7.61 -16.15 17.91
C TYR A 694 6.59 -16.87 17.01
N ASN A 695 7.03 -17.18 15.79
CA ASN A 695 6.25 -17.94 14.81
C ASN A 695 6.62 -19.42 14.93
N VAL A 696 5.77 -20.21 15.54
CA VAL A 696 5.99 -21.66 15.73
C VAL A 696 5.98 -22.37 14.36
N LYS A 697 5.02 -22.04 13.55
CA LYS A 697 4.85 -22.38 12.12
C LYS A 697 3.88 -21.40 11.49
N ASP A 698 3.80 -21.37 10.17
CA ASP A 698 2.89 -20.43 9.48
C ASP A 698 1.45 -20.51 10.02
N GLY A 699 0.90 -19.35 10.37
CA GLY A 699 -0.41 -19.21 11.00
C GLY A 699 -0.46 -19.45 12.50
N HIS A 700 0.68 -19.71 13.18
CA HIS A 700 0.76 -19.90 14.63
C HIS A 700 1.77 -18.91 15.20
N ASP A 701 1.29 -17.81 15.72
CA ASP A 701 2.11 -16.71 16.20
C ASP A 701 1.85 -16.39 17.67
N ILE A 702 2.92 -16.11 18.40
CA ILE A 702 2.89 -15.49 19.72
C ILE A 702 3.55 -14.12 19.60
N TYR A 703 2.87 -13.10 20.11
CA TYR A 703 3.38 -11.74 20.17
C TYR A 703 3.47 -11.28 21.61
N LEU A 704 4.58 -10.64 21.95
CA LEU A 704 4.72 -9.82 23.16
C LEU A 704 4.95 -8.39 22.68
N VAL A 705 4.12 -7.47 23.13
CA VAL A 705 4.15 -6.06 22.70
C VAL A 705 4.15 -5.16 23.93
N TYR A 706 5.04 -4.20 23.94
CA TYR A 706 5.09 -3.13 24.91
C TYR A 706 5.02 -1.79 24.22
N ASN A 707 4.07 -0.96 24.61
CA ASN A 707 3.89 0.40 24.08
C ASN A 707 3.88 1.39 25.23
N GLN A 708 4.55 2.53 25.04
CA GLN A 708 4.56 3.64 25.98
C GLN A 708 4.69 4.96 25.23
N ASP A 709 3.94 5.98 25.67
CA ASP A 709 4.11 7.36 25.25
C ASP A 709 4.52 8.21 26.46
N TYR A 710 5.72 8.76 26.39
CA TYR A 710 6.38 9.49 27.46
C TYR A 710 6.38 10.98 27.17
N ASN A 711 5.99 11.82 28.15
CA ASN A 711 6.04 13.28 28.06
C ASN A 711 7.40 13.77 28.61
N ILE A 712 8.26 14.33 27.75
CA ILE A 712 9.59 14.82 28.12
C ILE A 712 9.47 16.12 28.90
N ASP A 713 8.82 17.13 28.33
CA ASP A 713 8.47 18.35 29.03
C ASP A 713 7.04 18.27 29.57
N ARG A 714 6.94 18.11 30.86
CA ARG A 714 5.67 18.02 31.57
C ARG A 714 5.03 19.37 31.88
N GLN A 715 5.76 20.48 31.69
CA GLN A 715 5.29 21.84 31.99
C GLN A 715 4.61 22.53 30.80
N LEU A 716 4.45 21.83 29.68
CA LEU A 716 3.79 22.37 28.48
C LEU A 716 2.33 22.76 28.69
N THR A 717 1.68 22.21 29.72
CA THR A 717 0.26 22.47 30.06
C THR A 717 0.08 22.77 31.54
N THR A 718 -1.06 23.37 31.86
CA THR A 718 -1.50 23.54 33.27
C THR A 718 -2.85 22.83 33.42
N PRO A 719 -2.96 21.80 34.28
CA PRO A 719 -1.91 21.21 35.11
C PRO A 719 -0.82 20.49 34.30
N ASN A 720 0.31 20.23 34.94
CA ASN A 720 1.44 19.52 34.30
C ASN A 720 1.03 18.17 33.73
N LEU A 721 1.56 17.85 32.57
CA LEU A 721 1.37 16.55 31.95
C LEU A 721 1.84 15.40 32.87
N PRO A 722 1.20 14.23 32.85
CA PRO A 722 1.70 13.04 33.51
C PRO A 722 3.05 12.61 32.92
N GLU A 723 3.77 11.74 33.61
CA GLU A 723 5.04 11.22 33.11
C GLU A 723 4.88 10.47 31.77
N TYR A 724 3.79 9.73 31.64
CA TYR A 724 3.37 9.06 30.40
C TYR A 724 1.85 9.21 30.25
N ASN A 725 1.35 9.20 29.02
CA ASN A 725 -0.10 9.22 28.79
C ASN A 725 -0.67 7.80 28.77
N ASN A 726 0.08 6.87 28.19
CA ASN A 726 -0.31 5.47 28.09
C ASN A 726 0.91 4.55 28.20
N GLN A 727 0.75 3.45 28.94
CA GLN A 727 1.73 2.38 29.08
C GLN A 727 1.00 1.04 29.09
N ILE A 728 1.29 0.17 28.14
CA ILE A 728 0.59 -1.12 28.02
C ILE A 728 1.54 -2.23 27.60
N PHE A 729 1.44 -3.36 28.28
CA PHE A 729 2.05 -4.63 27.89
C PHE A 729 0.97 -5.58 27.42
N THR A 730 1.16 -6.21 26.26
CA THR A 730 0.19 -7.11 25.65
C THR A 730 0.86 -8.42 25.27
N ILE A 731 0.24 -9.53 25.62
CA ILE A 731 0.53 -10.85 25.07
C ILE A 731 -0.62 -11.28 24.18
N LYS A 732 -0.30 -11.80 22.99
CA LYS A 732 -1.28 -12.24 22.02
C LYS A 732 -0.86 -13.58 21.44
N TYR A 733 -1.81 -14.50 21.37
CA TYR A 733 -1.65 -15.78 20.70
C TYR A 733 -2.67 -15.92 19.59
N LEU A 734 -2.19 -16.32 18.43
CA LEU A 734 -2.99 -16.51 17.22
C LEU A 734 -2.71 -17.91 16.66
N TYR A 735 -3.76 -18.63 16.33
CA TYR A 735 -3.68 -19.98 15.79
C TYR A 735 -4.59 -20.11 14.58
N THR A 736 -4.03 -20.52 13.45
CA THR A 736 -4.80 -20.70 12.21
C THR A 736 -4.91 -22.17 11.86
N PHE A 737 -6.15 -22.66 11.83
CA PHE A 737 -6.51 -23.94 11.21
C PHE A 737 -6.75 -23.69 9.71
N PHE A 738 -6.13 -24.49 8.90
CA PHE A 738 -6.20 -24.36 7.46
C PHE A 738 -6.48 -25.72 6.80
N LYS A 739 -7.51 -25.75 5.89
CA LYS A 739 -7.89 -26.97 5.15
C LYS A 739 -8.20 -26.67 3.69
#